data_5973ade67c15fa5abd1a24de1157d9b1
#
_entry.id   5973ade67c15fa5abd1a24de1157d9b1
#
_cell.length_a   1.000
_cell.length_b   1.000
_cell.length_c   1.000
_cell.angle_alpha   90.00
_cell.angle_beta   90.00
_cell.angle_gamma   90.00
#
_symmetry.space_group_name_H-M   'P 1'
#
loop_
_entity.id
_entity.type
_entity.pdbx_description
1 polymer ?
#
loop_
_entity_poly.entity_id
_entity_poly.type
_entity_poly.pdbx_seq_one_letter_code
_entity_poly.pdbx_strand_id
1 'polypeptide(L)'
;MVRSQAADYGFQLNEFDPFFNFRATQYLLDHGVNAYVHWHDTMSWYPNGRDVYSTSQVPLHFTAAFLYKIFGAGSSLYDFTIIFPVVFGSLTAIIVFALVRVMGGTTAGLFASLFFAISPPIIVRGTIGWFKSEPLGLFYGLLGLYLFLSGLKSQNRKIAFGKLIGGGLFLAIGFASWGGVEFFLMPLALFIIALPFFRKDHKFLLWAIPLFVAVTLAVSGGFARPGISFVLGVRGFALIGPTIFLVAMIFIQKFSREGTALRNSLAILGGSIIAGVAIISSNILHAPSFRYLNAINPFLTSQDALVDSVAEHATPNLTQNFTYFSTLMLFAGLGIWLIFRKRSENQNSLPIGIKNEMTIFALIIGIVGAYAGGTFARLDLLTATSVIILASIGLAVITSEILKKRTQVKSPEISKKGTQGKTSDNSKKGTAQSKKSTYALGMFASISYVVIIVALLLVPTIYPVNGNWISVTKSPPTILNGGSNYAISTNDWPVTLDWIKNNTPPNSVIASWWDYGYWIQTLGGRTTLADNATLDTNIIAKIAKIFLSSPDEAWRMLHDWGANYVLVYVVGQEFSSNGQQLYVLGGGGDESKKQWFMRIAGEDSSKFLQDDQFTPTDYFWQNTLLGKMFPFTPVTYFDPNTHVQSATYQSGYIGVYSKTIKYPVDGNGPLKLVYSSPSLNSNSSGIISGVLLYQINPNYVLQTSNTNIPTPQVNSTTINPTTVNPTSVNPTSDVGVISTKYGNIVIKFRDDVAPKTVANFEKLAKSGFYDGTIFHRIIPGFVIQGGDPNTKSGSRDTWGTGDAGYTIPPEFSTLKHVKYMVSMARGPSINSASSQFFIMIGDAPNLDGKYTIFGQVISGQDVVDKIGAIKTDPATDQPIDPEEARMSKVIIQSQATQSTTSPTNTSSTG
;
A
#
# COMPACT_ATOMS: atom_id res chain seq x y z
N MET A 1 -13.68 -19.28 -16.33
CA MET A 1 -13.02 -18.67 -17.49
C MET A 1 -12.17 -17.46 -17.14
N VAL A 2 -12.74 -16.33 -16.69
CA VAL A 2 -11.94 -15.13 -16.36
C VAL A 2 -10.94 -15.38 -15.21
N ARG A 3 -11.29 -16.19 -14.21
CA ARG A 3 -10.46 -16.50 -13.04
C ARG A 3 -9.51 -17.70 -13.21
N SER A 4 -9.52 -18.37 -14.35
CA SER A 4 -8.75 -19.60 -14.60
C SER A 4 -7.65 -19.46 -15.64
N GLN A 5 -7.31 -18.23 -16.07
CA GLN A 5 -6.32 -18.02 -17.13
C GLN A 5 -4.89 -18.42 -16.74
N ALA A 6 -4.54 -18.34 -15.44
CA ALA A 6 -3.25 -18.81 -14.96
C ALA A 6 -3.06 -20.34 -15.16
N ALA A 7 -4.15 -21.10 -15.39
CA ALA A 7 -4.07 -22.53 -15.72
C ALA A 7 -3.36 -22.81 -17.06
N ASP A 8 -3.21 -21.83 -17.95
CA ASP A 8 -2.42 -21.94 -19.17
C ASP A 8 -0.93 -22.27 -18.88
N TYR A 9 -0.44 -21.92 -17.68
CA TYR A 9 0.92 -22.19 -17.21
C TYR A 9 1.04 -23.46 -16.34
N GLY A 10 -0.05 -24.22 -16.20
CA GLY A 10 -0.14 -25.42 -15.37
C GLY A 10 -1.03 -25.25 -14.15
N PHE A 11 -1.34 -26.37 -13.52
CA PHE A 11 -2.26 -26.47 -12.40
C PHE A 11 -1.44 -26.33 -11.10
N GLN A 12 -1.17 -25.08 -10.66
CA GLN A 12 -0.29 -24.74 -9.57
C GLN A 12 -0.95 -23.80 -8.56
N LEU A 13 -0.53 -23.89 -7.29
CA LEU A 13 -0.82 -22.86 -6.30
C LEU A 13 -0.08 -21.58 -6.69
N ASN A 14 -0.75 -20.44 -6.54
CA ASN A 14 -0.23 -19.13 -6.88
C ASN A 14 0.09 -18.35 -5.60
N GLU A 15 1.20 -17.60 -5.54
CA GLU A 15 1.72 -16.89 -4.38
C GLU A 15 2.42 -17.80 -3.33
N PHE A 16 2.80 -17.23 -2.19
CA PHE A 16 3.53 -17.91 -1.12
C PHE A 16 2.58 -18.53 -0.09
N ASP A 17 1.62 -17.77 0.43
CA ASP A 17 0.69 -18.20 1.49
C ASP A 17 -0.15 -19.44 1.15
N PRO A 18 -0.58 -19.67 -0.11
CA PRO A 18 -1.33 -20.86 -0.48
C PRO A 18 -0.64 -22.18 -0.12
N PHE A 19 0.67 -22.22 -0.14
CA PHE A 19 1.43 -23.44 0.21
C PHE A 19 1.35 -23.74 1.70
N PHE A 20 1.43 -22.73 2.56
CA PHE A 20 1.18 -22.93 4.00
C PHE A 20 -0.28 -23.32 4.25
N ASN A 21 -1.23 -22.65 3.62
CA ASN A 21 -2.66 -22.96 3.80
C ASN A 21 -2.99 -24.40 3.34
N PHE A 22 -2.37 -24.85 2.26
CA PHE A 22 -2.45 -26.25 1.81
C PHE A 22 -1.90 -27.19 2.88
N ARG A 23 -0.67 -26.97 3.37
CA ARG A 23 -0.03 -27.78 4.40
C ARG A 23 -0.84 -27.82 5.69
N ALA A 24 -1.39 -26.69 6.10
CA ALA A 24 -2.23 -26.60 7.30
C ALA A 24 -3.59 -27.33 7.13
N THR A 25 -4.17 -27.27 5.92
CA THR A 25 -5.40 -28.02 5.62
C THR A 25 -5.13 -29.52 5.59
N GLN A 26 -4.01 -29.95 5.03
CA GLN A 26 -3.58 -31.34 5.02
C GLN A 26 -3.35 -31.85 6.44
N TYR A 27 -2.61 -31.10 7.28
CA TYR A 27 -2.38 -31.46 8.68
C TYR A 27 -3.71 -31.66 9.43
N LEU A 28 -4.68 -30.79 9.23
CA LEU A 28 -6.02 -30.93 9.84
C LEU A 28 -6.74 -32.20 9.38
N LEU A 29 -6.61 -32.58 8.11
CA LEU A 29 -7.23 -33.81 7.56
C LEU A 29 -6.57 -35.10 8.10
N ASP A 30 -5.24 -35.08 8.21
CA ASP A 30 -4.44 -36.24 8.58
C ASP A 30 -4.47 -36.50 10.10
N HIS A 31 -4.45 -35.46 10.94
CA HIS A 31 -4.31 -35.54 12.38
C HIS A 31 -5.58 -35.17 13.16
N GLY A 32 -6.58 -34.56 12.50
CA GLY A 32 -7.84 -34.16 13.09
C GLY A 32 -7.81 -32.84 13.87
N VAL A 33 -9.00 -32.43 14.33
CA VAL A 33 -9.22 -31.09 14.93
C VAL A 33 -8.42 -30.89 16.21
N ASN A 34 -8.38 -31.90 17.09
CA ASN A 34 -7.68 -31.78 18.37
C ASN A 34 -6.17 -31.56 18.18
N ALA A 35 -5.53 -32.33 17.30
CA ALA A 35 -4.13 -32.13 16.97
C ALA A 35 -3.86 -30.77 16.34
N TYR A 36 -4.74 -30.29 15.44
CA TYR A 36 -4.60 -29.00 14.79
C TYR A 36 -4.68 -27.82 15.78
N VAL A 37 -5.57 -27.87 16.75
CA VAL A 37 -5.72 -26.82 17.78
C VAL A 37 -4.47 -26.69 18.66
N HIS A 38 -3.74 -27.80 18.87
CA HIS A 38 -2.49 -27.82 19.64
C HIS A 38 -1.24 -27.92 18.78
N TRP A 39 -1.35 -27.67 17.48
CA TRP A 39 -0.24 -27.80 16.56
C TRP A 39 0.77 -26.68 16.75
N HIS A 40 1.94 -27.06 17.26
CA HIS A 40 3.14 -26.27 17.28
C HIS A 40 4.03 -26.65 16.09
N ASP A 41 4.13 -25.79 15.09
CA ASP A 41 4.85 -26.08 13.85
C ASP A 41 6.34 -25.74 14.02
N THR A 42 7.15 -26.76 14.21
CA THR A 42 8.61 -26.64 14.39
C THR A 42 9.39 -26.46 13.09
N MET A 43 8.75 -26.59 11.92
CA MET A 43 9.37 -26.31 10.63
C MET A 43 9.43 -24.80 10.35
N SER A 44 8.70 -24.01 11.10
CA SER A 44 8.52 -22.58 10.95
C SER A 44 9.22 -21.85 12.09
N TRP A 45 9.90 -20.73 11.83
CA TRP A 45 10.48 -19.84 12.87
C TRP A 45 11.44 -20.53 13.84
N TYR A 46 12.41 -21.27 13.28
CA TYR A 46 13.41 -21.99 14.06
C TYR A 46 14.25 -21.04 14.97
N PRO A 47 14.58 -21.38 16.22
CA PRO A 47 14.27 -22.68 16.87
C PRO A 47 12.89 -22.71 17.57
N ASN A 48 12.18 -21.59 17.66
CA ASN A 48 11.03 -21.46 18.56
C ASN A 48 9.74 -22.07 18.00
N GLY A 49 9.63 -22.27 16.69
CA GLY A 49 8.39 -22.74 16.07
C GLY A 49 7.26 -21.69 16.08
N ARG A 50 6.06 -22.12 15.73
CA ARG A 50 4.86 -21.27 15.79
C ARG A 50 3.61 -22.05 16.16
N ASP A 51 2.73 -21.46 16.96
CA ASP A 51 1.41 -22.00 17.26
C ASP A 51 0.45 -21.65 16.12
N VAL A 52 0.11 -22.65 15.30
CA VAL A 52 -0.65 -22.44 14.07
C VAL A 52 -2.06 -21.94 14.34
N TYR A 53 -2.74 -22.48 15.35
CA TYR A 53 -4.12 -22.12 15.68
C TYR A 53 -4.28 -20.64 16.05
N SER A 54 -3.33 -20.07 16.80
CA SER A 54 -3.38 -18.66 17.23
C SER A 54 -2.84 -17.68 16.19
N THR A 55 -2.02 -18.15 15.25
CA THR A 55 -1.32 -17.28 14.29
C THR A 55 -1.85 -17.36 12.86
N SER A 56 -2.84 -18.23 12.57
CA SER A 56 -3.34 -18.47 11.21
C SER A 56 -4.82 -18.10 11.03
N GLN A 57 -5.29 -18.12 9.79
CA GLN A 57 -6.70 -17.93 9.41
C GLN A 57 -7.44 -19.28 9.46
N VAL A 58 -7.72 -19.75 10.66
CA VAL A 58 -8.34 -21.05 10.96
C VAL A 58 -9.58 -21.39 10.11
N PRO A 59 -10.55 -20.49 9.89
CA PRO A 59 -11.75 -20.82 9.10
C PRO A 59 -11.46 -21.24 7.66
N LEU A 60 -10.34 -20.78 7.06
CA LEU A 60 -9.95 -21.22 5.71
C LEU A 60 -9.63 -22.73 5.71
N HIS A 61 -8.78 -23.17 6.63
CA HIS A 61 -8.35 -24.57 6.72
C HIS A 61 -9.52 -25.48 7.06
N PHE A 62 -10.37 -25.08 8.01
CA PHE A 62 -11.56 -25.86 8.40
C PHE A 62 -12.59 -25.93 7.28
N THR A 63 -12.87 -24.81 6.59
CA THR A 63 -13.83 -24.80 5.48
C THR A 63 -13.33 -25.68 4.33
N ALA A 64 -12.04 -25.58 3.99
CA ALA A 64 -11.45 -26.37 2.92
C ALA A 64 -11.44 -27.87 3.27
N ALA A 65 -11.00 -28.22 4.49
CA ALA A 65 -11.00 -29.60 4.94
C ALA A 65 -12.40 -30.24 4.98
N PHE A 66 -13.39 -29.48 5.47
CA PHE A 66 -14.79 -29.94 5.51
C PHE A 66 -15.35 -30.15 4.09
N LEU A 67 -15.14 -29.19 3.20
CA LEU A 67 -15.63 -29.30 1.81
C LEU A 67 -14.89 -30.39 1.03
N TYR A 68 -13.60 -30.58 1.26
CA TYR A 68 -12.84 -31.68 0.66
C TYR A 68 -13.38 -33.05 1.07
N LYS A 69 -13.73 -33.23 2.35
CA LYS A 69 -14.36 -34.49 2.81
C LYS A 69 -15.69 -34.80 2.14
N ILE A 70 -16.45 -33.77 1.72
CA ILE A 70 -17.76 -33.93 1.08
C ILE A 70 -17.62 -34.06 -0.43
N PHE A 71 -16.79 -33.24 -1.06
CA PHE A 71 -16.75 -33.06 -2.52
C PHE A 71 -15.43 -33.43 -3.16
N GLY A 72 -14.37 -33.72 -2.40
CA GLY A 72 -13.03 -34.01 -2.88
C GLY A 72 -12.81 -35.44 -3.36
N ALA A 73 -13.83 -36.33 -3.32
CA ALA A 73 -13.67 -37.72 -3.70
C ALA A 73 -13.16 -37.85 -5.14
N GLY A 74 -12.00 -38.55 -5.31
CA GLY A 74 -11.37 -38.75 -6.61
C GLY A 74 -10.40 -37.62 -7.07
N SER A 75 -10.22 -36.55 -6.30
CA SER A 75 -9.21 -35.50 -6.56
C SER A 75 -8.14 -35.45 -5.46
N SER A 76 -6.94 -34.99 -5.80
CA SER A 76 -5.94 -34.66 -4.78
C SER A 76 -6.39 -33.46 -3.96
N LEU A 77 -5.97 -33.37 -2.69
CA LEU A 77 -6.20 -32.15 -1.89
C LEU A 77 -5.55 -30.93 -2.56
N TYR A 78 -4.38 -31.12 -3.20
CA TYR A 78 -3.67 -30.07 -3.90
C TYR A 78 -4.53 -29.46 -5.02
N ASP A 79 -5.08 -30.30 -5.90
CA ASP A 79 -5.96 -29.86 -7.01
C ASP A 79 -7.25 -29.19 -6.49
N PHE A 80 -7.83 -29.74 -5.43
CA PHE A 80 -8.99 -29.16 -4.78
C PHE A 80 -8.73 -27.74 -4.26
N THR A 81 -7.57 -27.51 -3.63
CA THR A 81 -7.21 -26.19 -3.11
C THR A 81 -6.92 -25.17 -4.23
N ILE A 82 -6.43 -25.64 -5.40
CA ILE A 82 -6.22 -24.78 -6.59
C ILE A 82 -7.55 -24.23 -7.12
N ILE A 83 -8.62 -25.04 -7.11
CA ILE A 83 -9.95 -24.65 -7.63
C ILE A 83 -10.74 -23.83 -6.59
N PHE A 84 -10.47 -24.01 -5.31
CA PHE A 84 -11.22 -23.44 -4.18
C PHE A 84 -11.50 -21.93 -4.31
N PRO A 85 -10.53 -21.03 -4.62
CA PRO A 85 -10.79 -19.60 -4.75
C PRO A 85 -11.74 -19.25 -5.90
N VAL A 86 -11.72 -20.02 -6.98
CA VAL A 86 -12.62 -19.80 -8.14
C VAL A 86 -14.07 -20.09 -7.75
N VAL A 87 -14.30 -21.17 -6.98
CA VAL A 87 -15.63 -21.53 -6.49
C VAL A 87 -16.15 -20.44 -5.55
N PHE A 88 -15.38 -20.04 -4.55
CA PHE A 88 -15.82 -19.00 -3.60
C PHE A 88 -15.96 -17.64 -4.27
N GLY A 89 -15.10 -17.28 -5.22
CA GLY A 89 -15.26 -16.07 -6.01
C GLY A 89 -16.54 -16.06 -6.84
N SER A 90 -16.96 -17.22 -7.36
CA SER A 90 -18.22 -17.35 -8.12
C SER A 90 -19.45 -17.29 -7.19
N LEU A 91 -19.40 -17.96 -6.05
CA LEU A 91 -20.45 -17.88 -5.04
C LEU A 91 -20.61 -16.46 -4.48
N THR A 92 -19.50 -15.74 -4.31
CA THR A 92 -19.51 -14.34 -3.86
C THR A 92 -20.24 -13.43 -4.86
N ALA A 93 -20.12 -13.67 -6.17
CA ALA A 93 -20.87 -12.91 -7.18
C ALA A 93 -22.40 -13.06 -7.01
N ILE A 94 -22.87 -14.24 -6.58
CA ILE A 94 -24.28 -14.48 -6.25
C ILE A 94 -24.69 -13.71 -5.00
N ILE A 95 -23.83 -13.67 -3.98
CA ILE A 95 -24.08 -12.89 -2.75
C ILE A 95 -24.11 -11.39 -3.06
N VAL A 96 -23.22 -10.88 -3.90
CA VAL A 96 -23.22 -9.49 -4.36
C VAL A 96 -24.50 -9.14 -5.10
N PHE A 97 -24.98 -10.04 -5.99
CA PHE A 97 -26.30 -9.87 -6.59
C PHE A 97 -27.40 -9.70 -5.53
N ALA A 98 -27.44 -10.60 -4.56
CA ALA A 98 -28.46 -10.60 -3.51
C ALA A 98 -28.38 -9.35 -2.62
N LEU A 99 -27.17 -8.95 -2.23
CA LEU A 99 -26.88 -7.78 -1.43
C LEU A 99 -27.32 -6.47 -2.11
N VAL A 100 -26.87 -6.27 -3.36
CA VAL A 100 -27.18 -5.04 -4.11
C VAL A 100 -28.65 -5.00 -4.55
N ARG A 101 -29.28 -6.17 -4.78
CA ARG A 101 -30.71 -6.26 -5.01
C ARG A 101 -31.54 -5.73 -3.82
N VAL A 102 -31.07 -5.96 -2.59
CA VAL A 102 -31.74 -5.42 -1.39
C VAL A 102 -31.67 -3.88 -1.36
N MET A 103 -30.56 -3.30 -1.84
CA MET A 103 -30.33 -1.85 -1.85
C MET A 103 -30.96 -1.14 -3.05
N GLY A 104 -30.73 -1.63 -4.27
CA GLY A 104 -31.04 -0.94 -5.53
C GLY A 104 -31.99 -1.67 -6.49
N GLY A 105 -32.52 -2.84 -6.09
CA GLY A 105 -33.43 -3.65 -6.94
C GLY A 105 -32.68 -4.64 -7.84
N THR A 106 -33.48 -5.42 -8.61
CA THR A 106 -32.95 -6.56 -9.39
C THR A 106 -31.95 -6.13 -10.46
N THR A 107 -32.22 -5.04 -11.19
CA THR A 107 -31.33 -4.51 -12.23
C THR A 107 -29.98 -4.09 -11.65
N ALA A 108 -29.97 -3.41 -10.49
CA ALA A 108 -28.72 -3.08 -9.80
C ALA A 108 -27.96 -4.34 -9.36
N GLY A 109 -28.67 -5.34 -8.83
CA GLY A 109 -28.04 -6.63 -8.48
C GLY A 109 -27.36 -7.32 -9.67
N LEU A 110 -27.98 -7.31 -10.84
CA LEU A 110 -27.41 -7.91 -12.06
C LEU A 110 -26.14 -7.18 -12.49
N PHE A 111 -26.15 -5.86 -12.55
CA PHE A 111 -24.95 -5.09 -12.84
C PHE A 111 -23.84 -5.36 -11.81
N ALA A 112 -24.18 -5.38 -10.53
CA ALA A 112 -23.18 -5.61 -9.48
C ALA A 112 -22.54 -6.99 -9.59
N SER A 113 -23.31 -8.03 -9.86
CA SER A 113 -22.79 -9.38 -10.06
C SER A 113 -21.89 -9.47 -11.29
N LEU A 114 -22.25 -8.80 -12.40
CA LEU A 114 -21.43 -8.73 -13.61
C LEU A 114 -20.10 -8.02 -13.35
N PHE A 115 -20.13 -6.82 -12.75
CA PHE A 115 -18.92 -6.06 -12.44
C PHE A 115 -18.01 -6.79 -11.46
N PHE A 116 -18.58 -7.43 -10.45
CA PHE A 116 -17.83 -8.24 -9.52
C PHE A 116 -17.10 -9.42 -10.21
N ALA A 117 -17.74 -10.00 -11.23
CA ALA A 117 -17.17 -11.12 -11.97
C ALA A 117 -15.96 -10.71 -12.85
N ILE A 118 -15.94 -9.45 -13.34
CA ILE A 118 -14.92 -8.96 -14.31
C ILE A 118 -13.99 -7.88 -13.76
N SER A 119 -14.16 -7.41 -12.54
CA SER A 119 -13.33 -6.36 -11.93
C SER A 119 -11.93 -6.86 -11.62
N PRO A 120 -10.86 -6.21 -12.13
CA PRO A 120 -9.48 -6.65 -11.94
C PRO A 120 -9.06 -6.88 -10.48
N PRO A 121 -9.29 -5.97 -9.51
CA PRO A 121 -8.91 -6.19 -8.12
C PRO A 121 -9.58 -7.42 -7.49
N ILE A 122 -10.81 -7.73 -7.95
CA ILE A 122 -11.57 -8.90 -7.48
C ILE A 122 -11.05 -10.19 -8.11
N ILE A 123 -10.69 -10.15 -9.40
CA ILE A 123 -10.26 -11.34 -10.13
C ILE A 123 -8.86 -11.76 -9.67
N VAL A 124 -7.93 -10.82 -9.58
CA VAL A 124 -6.53 -11.07 -9.18
C VAL A 124 -6.48 -11.81 -7.83
N ARG A 125 -7.30 -11.38 -6.86
CA ARG A 125 -7.34 -12.00 -5.53
C ARG A 125 -8.33 -13.16 -5.39
N GLY A 126 -8.74 -13.75 -6.47
CA GLY A 126 -9.64 -14.90 -6.50
C GLY A 126 -9.42 -15.74 -7.75
N THR A 127 -8.23 -15.65 -8.36
CA THR A 127 -7.82 -16.47 -9.51
C THR A 127 -7.51 -17.91 -9.07
N ILE A 128 -7.42 -18.79 -10.06
CA ILE A 128 -7.03 -20.19 -9.84
C ILE A 128 -5.68 -20.25 -9.10
N GLY A 129 -5.57 -21.15 -8.13
CA GLY A 129 -4.38 -21.30 -7.29
C GLY A 129 -4.23 -20.28 -6.16
N TRP A 130 -5.05 -19.24 -6.09
CA TRP A 130 -5.02 -18.22 -5.03
C TRP A 130 -5.71 -18.73 -3.75
N PHE A 131 -5.20 -19.82 -3.16
CA PHE A 131 -5.74 -20.44 -1.94
C PHE A 131 -5.35 -19.62 -0.70
N LYS A 132 -5.88 -18.37 -0.63
CA LYS A 132 -5.69 -17.42 0.46
C LYS A 132 -7.02 -17.10 1.14
N SER A 133 -6.95 -16.34 2.19
CA SER A 133 -8.09 -15.99 3.04
C SER A 133 -9.06 -14.98 2.44
N GLU A 134 -8.63 -14.16 1.46
CA GLU A 134 -9.43 -13.07 0.88
C GLU A 134 -10.73 -13.55 0.22
N PRO A 135 -10.74 -14.56 -0.68
CA PRO A 135 -11.97 -15.03 -1.31
C PRO A 135 -13.01 -15.53 -0.30
N LEU A 136 -12.56 -16.29 0.69
CA LEU A 136 -13.43 -16.86 1.71
C LEU A 136 -13.94 -15.79 2.70
N GLY A 137 -13.05 -14.91 3.16
CA GLY A 137 -13.40 -13.82 4.06
C GLY A 137 -14.40 -12.86 3.43
N LEU A 138 -14.19 -12.50 2.16
CA LEU A 138 -15.12 -11.64 1.41
C LEU A 138 -16.48 -12.31 1.23
N PHE A 139 -16.51 -13.62 0.94
CA PHE A 139 -17.75 -14.39 0.84
C PHE A 139 -18.55 -14.31 2.16
N TYR A 140 -17.95 -14.66 3.29
CA TYR A 140 -18.63 -14.63 4.58
C TYR A 140 -18.99 -13.22 5.02
N GLY A 141 -18.12 -12.24 4.84
CA GLY A 141 -18.36 -10.84 5.18
C GLY A 141 -19.55 -10.27 4.42
N LEU A 142 -19.61 -10.43 3.09
CA LEU A 142 -20.72 -9.96 2.27
C LEU A 142 -22.01 -10.75 2.52
N LEU A 143 -21.94 -12.07 2.81
CA LEU A 143 -23.09 -12.87 3.21
C LEU A 143 -23.68 -12.34 4.53
N GLY A 144 -22.83 -12.04 5.51
CA GLY A 144 -23.21 -11.44 6.78
C GLY A 144 -23.95 -10.10 6.58
N LEU A 145 -23.40 -9.21 5.74
CA LEU A 145 -24.04 -7.93 5.38
C LEU A 145 -25.36 -8.12 4.64
N TYR A 146 -25.44 -9.05 3.69
CA TYR A 146 -26.67 -9.37 2.98
C TYR A 146 -27.77 -9.82 3.95
N LEU A 147 -27.46 -10.76 4.85
CA LEU A 147 -28.41 -11.26 5.83
C LEU A 147 -28.84 -10.15 6.80
N PHE A 148 -27.91 -9.32 7.26
CA PHE A 148 -28.20 -8.15 8.10
C PHE A 148 -29.20 -7.20 7.43
N LEU A 149 -28.89 -6.69 6.23
CA LEU A 149 -29.76 -5.75 5.52
C LEU A 149 -31.10 -6.38 5.10
N SER A 150 -31.06 -7.64 4.65
CA SER A 150 -32.27 -8.40 4.34
C SER A 150 -33.12 -8.68 5.58
N GLY A 151 -32.48 -8.86 6.74
CA GLY A 151 -33.14 -8.98 8.04
C GLY A 151 -33.86 -7.69 8.44
N LEU A 152 -33.18 -6.55 8.29
CA LEU A 152 -33.78 -5.23 8.54
C LEU A 152 -34.98 -4.97 7.64
N LYS A 153 -34.98 -5.41 6.38
CA LYS A 153 -36.08 -5.22 5.42
C LYS A 153 -37.22 -6.20 5.59
N SER A 154 -37.06 -7.27 6.39
CA SER A 154 -38.05 -8.33 6.54
C SER A 154 -39.26 -7.87 7.37
N GLN A 155 -40.46 -8.06 6.86
CA GLN A 155 -41.67 -7.75 7.60
C GLN A 155 -42.04 -8.86 8.64
N ASN A 156 -41.63 -10.10 8.37
CA ASN A 156 -41.87 -11.22 9.29
C ASN A 156 -40.75 -11.24 10.35
N ARG A 157 -41.12 -11.04 11.62
CA ARG A 157 -40.19 -10.97 12.76
C ARG A 157 -39.36 -12.26 12.95
N LYS A 158 -39.95 -13.45 12.74
CA LYS A 158 -39.20 -14.72 12.86
C LYS A 158 -38.14 -14.85 11.79
N ILE A 159 -38.45 -14.46 10.55
CA ILE A 159 -37.51 -14.45 9.44
C ILE A 159 -36.43 -13.39 9.69
N ALA A 160 -36.79 -12.21 10.18
CA ALA A 160 -35.83 -11.16 10.54
C ALA A 160 -34.87 -11.66 11.62
N PHE A 161 -35.37 -12.29 12.67
CA PHE A 161 -34.59 -12.84 13.76
C PHE A 161 -33.51 -13.85 13.24
N GLY A 162 -33.95 -14.84 12.45
CA GLY A 162 -33.04 -15.83 11.89
C GLY A 162 -31.97 -15.20 10.97
N LYS A 163 -32.35 -14.20 10.14
CA LYS A 163 -31.41 -13.49 9.27
C LYS A 163 -30.41 -12.64 10.05
N LEU A 164 -30.84 -12.00 11.15
CA LEU A 164 -29.92 -11.19 11.96
C LEU A 164 -28.92 -12.05 12.72
N ILE A 165 -29.33 -13.19 13.25
CA ILE A 165 -28.40 -14.17 13.85
C ILE A 165 -27.44 -14.69 12.80
N GLY A 166 -27.94 -15.17 11.65
CA GLY A 166 -27.09 -15.63 10.54
C GLY A 166 -26.15 -14.52 10.05
N GLY A 167 -26.65 -13.28 9.99
CA GLY A 167 -25.83 -12.11 9.63
C GLY A 167 -24.68 -11.89 10.58
N GLY A 168 -24.92 -11.91 11.89
CA GLY A 168 -23.88 -11.77 12.91
C GLY A 168 -22.88 -12.93 12.89
N LEU A 169 -23.39 -14.16 12.75
CA LEU A 169 -22.58 -15.38 12.66
C LEU A 169 -21.61 -15.33 11.46
N PHE A 170 -22.13 -15.10 10.26
CA PHE A 170 -21.28 -15.10 9.06
C PHE A 170 -20.34 -13.91 9.00
N LEU A 171 -20.72 -12.75 9.52
CA LEU A 171 -19.82 -11.62 9.63
C LEU A 171 -18.63 -11.91 10.57
N ALA A 172 -18.89 -12.55 11.72
CA ALA A 172 -17.86 -12.98 12.66
C ALA A 172 -16.91 -14.04 12.05
N ILE A 173 -17.45 -15.01 11.32
CA ILE A 173 -16.63 -15.98 10.56
C ILE A 173 -15.81 -15.25 9.49
N GLY A 174 -16.35 -14.21 8.85
CA GLY A 174 -15.64 -13.36 7.92
C GLY A 174 -14.44 -12.66 8.57
N PHE A 175 -14.61 -12.07 9.75
CA PHE A 175 -13.50 -11.47 10.53
C PHE A 175 -12.42 -12.48 10.89
N ALA A 176 -12.81 -13.68 11.28
CA ALA A 176 -11.89 -14.76 11.59
C ALA A 176 -11.17 -15.32 10.35
N SER A 177 -11.83 -15.26 9.19
CA SER A 177 -11.25 -15.73 7.92
C SER A 177 -10.24 -14.75 7.35
N TRP A 178 -10.51 -13.44 7.38
CA TRP A 178 -9.64 -12.42 6.80
C TRP A 178 -9.80 -11.06 7.48
N GLY A 179 -8.69 -10.53 7.99
CA GLY A 179 -8.68 -9.22 8.67
C GLY A 179 -9.23 -8.05 7.83
N GLY A 180 -9.15 -8.13 6.49
CA GLY A 180 -9.73 -7.11 5.62
C GLY A 180 -11.25 -6.96 5.73
N VAL A 181 -11.97 -7.97 6.22
CA VAL A 181 -13.43 -7.89 6.49
C VAL A 181 -13.75 -6.88 7.59
N GLU A 182 -12.80 -6.55 8.46
CA GLU A 182 -12.94 -5.50 9.48
C GLU A 182 -13.22 -4.12 8.86
N PHE A 183 -12.89 -3.91 7.57
CA PHE A 183 -13.34 -2.74 6.81
C PHE A 183 -14.84 -2.45 6.98
N PHE A 184 -15.68 -3.48 7.05
CA PHE A 184 -17.12 -3.31 7.18
C PHE A 184 -17.57 -2.76 8.54
N LEU A 185 -16.70 -2.74 9.55
CA LEU A 185 -17.01 -2.15 10.86
C LEU A 185 -17.35 -0.66 10.75
N MET A 186 -16.57 0.11 9.98
CA MET A 186 -16.81 1.54 9.82
C MET A 186 -18.12 1.86 9.10
N PRO A 187 -18.44 1.28 7.93
CA PRO A 187 -19.75 1.44 7.30
C PRO A 187 -20.92 1.01 8.19
N LEU A 188 -20.79 -0.10 8.93
CA LEU A 188 -21.81 -0.57 9.86
C LEU A 188 -22.01 0.40 11.03
N ALA A 189 -20.93 0.89 11.63
CA ALA A 189 -20.98 1.87 12.72
C ALA A 189 -21.71 3.14 12.30
N LEU A 190 -21.33 3.73 11.16
CA LEU A 190 -21.97 4.92 10.61
C LEU A 190 -23.43 4.67 10.25
N PHE A 191 -23.74 3.49 9.71
CA PHE A 191 -25.10 3.11 9.39
C PHE A 191 -25.99 2.95 10.63
N ILE A 192 -25.48 2.31 11.68
CA ILE A 192 -26.18 2.14 12.96
C ILE A 192 -26.49 3.52 13.59
N ILE A 193 -25.53 4.46 13.53
CA ILE A 193 -25.72 5.85 13.98
C ILE A 193 -26.81 6.56 13.17
N ALA A 194 -26.87 6.31 11.86
CA ALA A 194 -27.87 6.94 10.98
C ALA A 194 -29.30 6.39 11.15
N LEU A 195 -29.44 5.09 11.50
CA LEU A 195 -30.76 4.41 11.53
C LEU A 195 -31.84 5.13 12.32
N PRO A 196 -31.63 5.67 13.55
CA PRO A 196 -32.66 6.34 14.32
C PRO A 196 -33.26 7.56 13.64
N PHE A 197 -32.56 8.20 12.71
CA PHE A 197 -33.00 9.40 12.00
C PHE A 197 -33.86 9.08 10.76
N PHE A 198 -33.71 7.89 10.20
CA PHE A 198 -34.35 7.53 8.92
C PHE A 198 -35.42 6.47 9.04
N ARG A 199 -35.39 5.63 10.06
CA ARG A 199 -36.34 4.54 10.29
C ARG A 199 -37.26 4.82 11.47
N LYS A 200 -38.57 4.82 11.23
CA LYS A 200 -39.61 5.11 12.25
C LYS A 200 -39.95 3.93 13.16
N ASP A 201 -39.66 2.67 12.73
CA ASP A 201 -39.94 1.48 13.56
C ASP A 201 -38.87 1.28 14.63
N HIS A 202 -38.92 2.15 15.64
CA HIS A 202 -37.94 2.15 16.74
C HIS A 202 -38.04 0.89 17.61
N LYS A 203 -39.25 0.31 17.76
CA LYS A 203 -39.42 -0.94 18.53
C LYS A 203 -38.69 -2.10 17.90
N PHE A 204 -38.62 -2.15 16.57
CA PHE A 204 -37.88 -3.14 15.85
C PHE A 204 -36.35 -2.95 16.01
N LEU A 205 -35.89 -1.71 15.89
CA LEU A 205 -34.46 -1.40 16.01
C LEU A 205 -33.87 -1.73 17.39
N LEU A 206 -34.65 -1.51 18.47
CA LEU A 206 -34.22 -1.76 19.85
C LEU A 206 -33.83 -3.22 20.15
N TRP A 207 -34.34 -4.17 19.40
CA TRP A 207 -33.91 -5.57 19.58
C TRP A 207 -33.05 -6.08 18.41
N ALA A 208 -33.32 -5.59 17.19
CA ALA A 208 -32.67 -6.11 15.97
C ALA A 208 -31.17 -5.79 15.90
N ILE A 209 -30.80 -4.55 16.24
CA ILE A 209 -29.41 -4.11 16.21
C ILE A 209 -28.59 -4.71 17.36
N PRO A 210 -29.03 -4.63 18.63
CA PRO A 210 -28.33 -5.31 19.73
C PRO A 210 -28.18 -6.81 19.52
N LEU A 211 -29.19 -7.51 18.99
CA LEU A 211 -29.08 -8.94 18.67
C LEU A 211 -27.97 -9.22 17.65
N PHE A 212 -27.97 -8.51 16.53
CA PHE A 212 -26.95 -8.68 15.49
C PHE A 212 -25.54 -8.42 16.03
N VAL A 213 -25.36 -7.33 16.77
CA VAL A 213 -24.06 -6.95 17.35
C VAL A 213 -23.63 -7.95 18.42
N ALA A 214 -24.52 -8.37 19.30
CA ALA A 214 -24.21 -9.36 20.33
C ALA A 214 -23.76 -10.72 19.74
N VAL A 215 -24.46 -11.21 18.71
CA VAL A 215 -24.07 -12.44 18.01
C VAL A 215 -22.72 -12.26 17.33
N THR A 216 -22.50 -11.12 16.64
CA THR A 216 -21.21 -10.85 15.97
C THR A 216 -20.05 -10.87 16.96
N LEU A 217 -20.20 -10.19 18.10
CA LEU A 217 -19.14 -10.08 19.11
C LEU A 217 -18.93 -11.41 19.85
N ALA A 218 -20.01 -12.10 20.24
CA ALA A 218 -19.91 -13.38 20.94
C ALA A 218 -19.18 -14.44 20.09
N VAL A 219 -19.54 -14.55 18.81
CA VAL A 219 -18.91 -15.50 17.89
C VAL A 219 -17.46 -15.08 17.58
N SER A 220 -17.19 -13.78 17.38
CA SER A 220 -15.82 -13.29 17.16
C SER A 220 -14.90 -13.55 18.35
N GLY A 221 -15.39 -13.40 19.57
CA GLY A 221 -14.66 -13.70 20.81
C GLY A 221 -14.35 -15.17 21.01
N GLY A 222 -15.12 -16.07 20.39
CA GLY A 222 -14.91 -17.53 20.47
C GLY A 222 -13.79 -18.06 19.57
N PHE A 223 -13.30 -17.30 18.60
CA PHE A 223 -12.16 -17.67 17.78
C PHE A 223 -10.85 -17.32 18.51
N ALA A 224 -9.77 -18.05 18.22
CA ALA A 224 -8.42 -17.64 18.66
C ALA A 224 -8.04 -16.28 18.06
N ARG A 225 -8.48 -16.04 16.82
CA ARG A 225 -8.31 -14.81 16.07
C ARG A 225 -9.60 -14.51 15.30
N PRO A 226 -10.27 -13.35 15.51
CA PRO A 226 -9.86 -12.13 16.19
C PRO A 226 -9.88 -12.17 17.73
N GLY A 227 -10.60 -13.08 18.37
CA GLY A 227 -10.57 -13.37 19.80
C GLY A 227 -11.19 -12.30 20.71
N ILE A 228 -11.00 -12.49 22.02
CA ILE A 228 -11.55 -11.60 23.05
C ILE A 228 -10.97 -10.18 22.97
N SER A 229 -9.72 -10.04 22.51
CA SER A 229 -9.07 -8.75 22.30
C SER A 229 -9.78 -7.87 21.24
N PHE A 230 -10.41 -8.49 20.26
CA PHE A 230 -11.27 -7.79 19.31
C PHE A 230 -12.51 -7.22 20.01
N VAL A 231 -13.15 -8.00 20.86
CA VAL A 231 -14.39 -7.61 21.53
C VAL A 231 -14.15 -6.45 22.50
N LEU A 232 -13.08 -6.52 23.29
CA LEU A 232 -12.72 -5.54 24.30
C LEU A 232 -11.88 -4.37 23.75
N GLY A 233 -11.42 -4.44 22.51
CA GLY A 233 -10.64 -3.39 21.85
C GLY A 233 -11.49 -2.38 21.08
N VAL A 234 -10.82 -1.39 20.46
CA VAL A 234 -11.43 -0.34 19.61
C VAL A 234 -12.39 -0.93 18.57
N ARG A 235 -12.08 -2.11 18.02
CA ARG A 235 -12.86 -2.81 16.99
C ARG A 235 -14.24 -3.27 17.50
N GLY A 236 -14.32 -3.82 18.70
CA GLY A 236 -15.59 -4.18 19.33
C GLY A 236 -16.39 -2.94 19.72
N PHE A 237 -15.71 -1.92 20.26
CA PHE A 237 -16.35 -0.63 20.58
C PHE A 237 -16.91 0.09 19.34
N ALA A 238 -16.35 -0.13 18.15
CA ALA A 238 -16.90 0.37 16.89
C ALA A 238 -18.31 -0.18 16.56
N LEU A 239 -18.73 -1.28 17.17
CA LEU A 239 -20.12 -1.78 17.09
C LEU A 239 -20.92 -1.48 18.36
N ILE A 240 -20.33 -1.60 19.54
CA ILE A 240 -20.98 -1.37 20.83
C ILE A 240 -21.40 0.09 20.97
N GLY A 241 -20.50 1.03 20.73
CA GLY A 241 -20.74 2.48 20.86
C GLY A 241 -21.92 2.97 20.01
N PRO A 242 -21.94 2.72 18.69
CA PRO A 242 -23.08 3.04 17.82
C PRO A 242 -24.38 2.37 18.26
N THR A 243 -24.32 1.15 18.80
CA THR A 243 -25.51 0.45 19.30
C THR A 243 -26.05 1.14 20.56
N ILE A 244 -25.23 1.52 21.51
CA ILE A 244 -25.62 2.29 22.69
C ILE A 244 -26.19 3.64 22.26
N PHE A 245 -25.53 4.34 21.32
CA PHE A 245 -26.01 5.59 20.75
C PHE A 245 -27.42 5.42 20.14
N LEU A 246 -27.63 4.38 19.30
CA LEU A 246 -28.94 4.10 18.69
C LEU A 246 -30.04 3.94 19.78
N VAL A 247 -29.78 3.14 20.80
CA VAL A 247 -30.70 2.91 21.90
C VAL A 247 -31.02 4.23 22.64
N ALA A 248 -29.99 4.99 23.02
CA ALA A 248 -30.13 6.28 23.68
C ALA A 248 -30.94 7.27 22.83
N MET A 249 -30.65 7.33 21.53
CA MET A 249 -31.34 8.18 20.57
C MET A 249 -32.83 7.88 20.46
N ILE A 250 -33.20 6.59 20.40
CA ILE A 250 -34.61 6.18 20.36
C ILE A 250 -35.34 6.62 21.64
N PHE A 251 -34.72 6.46 22.82
CA PHE A 251 -35.30 6.93 24.08
C PHE A 251 -35.48 8.45 24.10
N ILE A 252 -34.48 9.20 23.64
CA ILE A 252 -34.56 10.68 23.60
C ILE A 252 -35.62 11.16 22.65
N GLN A 253 -35.68 10.58 21.44
CA GLN A 253 -36.76 10.93 20.49
C GLN A 253 -38.13 10.64 21.05
N LYS A 254 -38.29 9.59 21.88
CA LYS A 254 -39.53 9.25 22.53
C LYS A 254 -39.94 10.20 23.66
N PHE A 255 -38.96 10.71 24.45
CA PHE A 255 -39.20 11.53 25.63
C PHE A 255 -38.99 13.03 25.40
N SER A 256 -38.48 13.46 24.27
CA SER A 256 -38.33 14.88 23.91
C SER A 256 -39.67 15.50 23.52
N ARG A 257 -39.86 16.77 23.89
CA ARG A 257 -41.01 17.56 23.44
C ARG A 257 -40.97 17.78 21.92
N GLU A 258 -42.13 17.90 21.28
CA GLU A 258 -42.24 18.24 19.87
C GLU A 258 -41.44 19.51 19.55
N GLY A 259 -40.59 19.48 18.52
CA GLY A 259 -39.67 20.55 18.09
C GLY A 259 -38.29 20.54 18.73
N THR A 260 -38.05 19.87 19.86
CA THR A 260 -36.73 19.81 20.51
C THR A 260 -35.95 18.51 20.21
N ALA A 261 -36.63 17.48 19.69
CA ALA A 261 -36.09 16.15 19.48
C ALA A 261 -34.82 16.17 18.59
N LEU A 262 -34.78 16.92 17.49
CA LEU A 262 -33.62 17.02 16.61
C LEU A 262 -32.44 17.68 17.32
N ARG A 263 -32.65 18.79 18.03
CA ARG A 263 -31.60 19.50 18.78
C ARG A 263 -30.98 18.61 19.85
N ASN A 264 -31.80 17.90 20.61
CA ASN A 264 -31.36 16.97 21.65
C ASN A 264 -30.60 15.80 21.03
N SER A 265 -31.02 15.32 19.87
CA SER A 265 -30.37 14.27 19.08
C SER A 265 -28.97 14.68 18.63
N LEU A 266 -28.84 15.89 18.08
CA LEU A 266 -27.54 16.43 17.63
C LEU A 266 -26.61 16.72 18.80
N ALA A 267 -27.13 17.18 19.93
CA ALA A 267 -26.35 17.41 21.16
C ALA A 267 -25.72 16.11 21.67
N ILE A 268 -26.48 15.00 21.64
CA ILE A 268 -25.93 13.69 22.07
C ILE A 268 -24.97 13.13 21.04
N LEU A 269 -25.22 13.32 19.75
CA LEU A 269 -24.23 12.95 18.71
C LEU A 269 -22.90 13.68 18.96
N GLY A 270 -22.95 14.99 19.17
CA GLY A 270 -21.76 15.78 19.49
C GLY A 270 -21.08 15.33 20.78
N GLY A 271 -21.83 15.11 21.85
CA GLY A 271 -21.32 14.57 23.11
C GLY A 271 -20.70 13.18 22.98
N SER A 272 -21.31 12.30 22.18
CA SER A 272 -20.78 10.94 21.92
C SER A 272 -19.48 10.98 21.11
N ILE A 273 -19.36 11.89 20.14
CA ILE A 273 -18.12 12.10 19.36
C ILE A 273 -17.00 12.59 20.30
N ILE A 274 -17.27 13.60 21.14
CA ILE A 274 -16.30 14.13 22.11
C ILE A 274 -15.86 13.03 23.08
N ALA A 275 -16.80 12.26 23.61
CA ALA A 275 -16.49 11.14 24.52
C ALA A 275 -15.66 10.06 23.81
N GLY A 276 -15.98 9.73 22.56
CA GLY A 276 -15.20 8.78 21.76
C GLY A 276 -13.78 9.24 21.53
N VAL A 277 -13.57 10.50 21.15
CA VAL A 277 -12.24 11.10 20.99
C VAL A 277 -11.48 11.08 22.32
N ALA A 278 -12.12 11.45 23.44
CA ALA A 278 -11.50 11.42 24.76
C ALA A 278 -11.07 10.00 25.17
N ILE A 279 -11.88 8.97 24.90
CA ILE A 279 -11.55 7.57 25.20
C ILE A 279 -10.36 7.10 24.36
N ILE A 280 -10.32 7.45 23.07
CA ILE A 280 -9.20 7.09 22.19
C ILE A 280 -7.92 7.81 22.61
N SER A 281 -8.01 9.11 22.95
CA SER A 281 -6.86 9.93 23.36
C SER A 281 -6.31 9.57 24.74
N SER A 282 -7.11 8.94 25.61
CA SER A 282 -6.70 8.54 26.97
C SER A 282 -5.86 7.27 27.03
N ASN A 283 -5.61 6.61 25.89
CA ASN A 283 -4.92 5.31 25.80
C ASN A 283 -5.54 4.17 26.65
N ILE A 284 -6.75 4.34 27.17
CA ILE A 284 -7.51 3.30 27.87
C ILE A 284 -7.76 2.10 26.93
N LEU A 285 -7.98 2.38 25.63
CA LEU A 285 -8.08 1.36 24.61
C LEU A 285 -6.75 1.30 23.86
N HIS A 286 -6.16 0.11 23.79
CA HIS A 286 -4.95 -0.11 23.00
C HIS A 286 -5.15 0.36 21.57
N ALA A 287 -4.25 1.23 21.10
CA ALA A 287 -4.31 1.71 19.71
C ALA A 287 -4.29 0.54 18.74
N PRO A 288 -5.10 0.57 17.69
CA PRO A 288 -5.01 -0.42 16.63
C PRO A 288 -3.62 -0.37 15.99
N SER A 289 -3.19 -1.49 15.40
CA SER A 289 -1.90 -1.52 14.70
C SER A 289 -1.83 -0.39 13.64
N PHE A 290 -0.63 0.07 13.34
CA PHE A 290 -0.37 1.14 12.37
C PHE A 290 -1.10 0.91 11.02
N ARG A 291 -1.23 -0.34 10.57
CA ARG A 291 -1.96 -0.72 9.34
C ARG A 291 -3.41 -0.24 9.35
N TYR A 292 -4.10 -0.30 10.49
CA TYR A 292 -5.48 0.19 10.61
C TYR A 292 -5.55 1.71 10.75
N LEU A 293 -4.54 2.31 11.41
CA LEU A 293 -4.46 3.78 11.50
C LEU A 293 -4.22 4.41 10.12
N ASN A 294 -3.38 3.81 9.29
CA ASN A 294 -3.19 4.24 7.90
C ASN A 294 -4.47 4.10 7.06
N ALA A 295 -5.26 3.03 7.26
CA ALA A 295 -6.54 2.89 6.57
C ALA A 295 -7.54 4.00 6.94
N ILE A 296 -7.41 4.59 8.13
CA ILE A 296 -8.24 5.72 8.61
C ILE A 296 -7.63 7.06 8.18
N ASN A 297 -6.30 7.19 8.19
CA ASN A 297 -5.59 8.40 7.80
C ASN A 297 -4.49 8.08 6.77
N PRO A 298 -4.75 8.25 5.46
CA PRO A 298 -3.80 7.95 4.40
C PRO A 298 -2.55 8.85 4.41
N PHE A 299 -2.56 9.94 5.18
CA PHE A 299 -1.39 10.82 5.36
C PHE A 299 -0.42 10.33 6.43
N LEU A 300 -0.76 9.28 7.17
CA LEU A 300 0.19 8.61 8.06
C LEU A 300 1.13 7.75 7.20
N THR A 301 2.41 8.08 7.19
CA THR A 301 3.45 7.23 6.59
C THR A 301 3.91 6.18 7.60
N SER A 302 4.06 4.94 7.16
CA SER A 302 4.68 3.90 7.97
C SER A 302 6.13 4.26 8.26
N GLN A 303 6.57 4.04 9.48
CA GLN A 303 7.99 4.07 9.85
C GLN A 303 8.56 2.65 10.00
N ASP A 304 7.73 1.64 9.82
CA ASP A 304 8.12 0.23 9.90
C ASP A 304 8.61 -0.26 8.54
N ALA A 305 9.93 -0.43 8.42
CA ALA A 305 10.58 -0.88 7.20
C ALA A 305 10.07 -2.25 6.70
N LEU A 306 9.66 -3.15 7.63
CA LEU A 306 9.09 -4.44 7.26
C LEU A 306 7.70 -4.27 6.63
N VAL A 307 6.87 -3.38 7.17
CA VAL A 307 5.54 -3.07 6.58
C VAL A 307 5.69 -2.47 5.19
N ASP A 308 6.64 -1.56 5.02
CA ASP A 308 6.91 -0.91 3.73
C ASP A 308 7.51 -1.86 2.69
N SER A 309 8.21 -2.91 3.12
CA SER A 309 8.82 -3.91 2.21
C SER A 309 7.78 -4.78 1.50
N VAL A 310 6.54 -4.82 1.99
CA VAL A 310 5.45 -5.59 1.39
C VAL A 310 4.80 -4.75 0.28
N ALA A 311 4.98 -5.16 -0.97
CA ALA A 311 4.46 -4.42 -2.15
C ALA A 311 2.95 -4.13 -2.09
N GLU A 312 2.17 -4.98 -1.44
CA GLU A 312 0.73 -4.80 -1.25
C GLU A 312 0.36 -3.62 -0.32
N HIS A 313 1.32 -3.11 0.47
CA HIS A 313 1.13 -1.95 1.34
C HIS A 313 1.49 -0.62 0.65
N ALA A 314 1.96 -0.66 -0.60
CA ALA A 314 2.17 0.55 -1.39
C ALA A 314 0.83 1.26 -1.66
N THR A 315 0.88 2.59 -1.69
CA THR A 315 -0.27 3.40 -2.10
C THR A 315 -0.52 3.22 -3.60
N PRO A 316 -1.77 2.89 -4.03
CA PRO A 316 -2.08 2.76 -5.45
C PRO A 316 -1.81 4.05 -6.19
N ASN A 317 -1.16 3.98 -7.34
CA ASN A 317 -0.94 5.14 -8.19
C ASN A 317 -2.17 5.47 -9.05
N LEU A 318 -2.18 6.66 -9.64
CA LEU A 318 -3.30 7.14 -10.47
C LEU A 318 -3.57 6.22 -11.67
N THR A 319 -2.51 5.73 -12.33
CA THR A 319 -2.60 4.83 -13.48
C THR A 319 -3.25 3.50 -13.09
N GLN A 320 -2.88 2.93 -11.96
CA GLN A 320 -3.47 1.69 -11.44
C GLN A 320 -4.96 1.89 -11.13
N ASN A 321 -5.32 2.97 -10.43
CA ASN A 321 -6.70 3.31 -10.13
C ASN A 321 -7.53 3.54 -11.40
N PHE A 322 -6.97 4.22 -12.40
CA PHE A 322 -7.64 4.41 -13.68
C PHE A 322 -7.85 3.09 -14.43
N THR A 323 -6.83 2.23 -14.48
CA THR A 323 -6.93 0.91 -15.12
C THR A 323 -7.97 0.03 -14.44
N TYR A 324 -8.05 0.05 -13.11
CA TYR A 324 -8.93 -0.83 -12.35
C TYR A 324 -10.38 -0.36 -12.31
N PHE A 325 -10.62 0.94 -12.25
CA PHE A 325 -11.95 1.47 -11.95
C PHE A 325 -12.56 2.28 -13.10
N SER A 326 -11.73 2.97 -13.91
CA SER A 326 -12.12 3.74 -15.12
C SER A 326 -13.61 4.15 -15.18
N THR A 327 -14.37 3.50 -16.06
CA THR A 327 -15.81 3.77 -16.29
C THR A 327 -16.69 3.51 -15.06
N LEU A 328 -16.31 2.60 -14.15
CA LEU A 328 -17.06 2.33 -12.93
C LEU A 328 -17.08 3.53 -11.98
N MET A 329 -15.99 4.30 -11.92
CA MET A 329 -15.93 5.53 -11.11
C MET A 329 -16.92 6.59 -11.60
N LEU A 330 -17.05 6.75 -12.92
CA LEU A 330 -18.04 7.67 -13.51
C LEU A 330 -19.46 7.26 -13.13
N PHE A 331 -19.80 5.98 -13.23
CA PHE A 331 -21.11 5.48 -12.83
C PHE A 331 -21.34 5.53 -11.33
N ALA A 332 -20.29 5.36 -10.51
CA ALA A 332 -20.40 5.52 -9.06
C ALA A 332 -20.67 6.97 -8.68
N GLY A 333 -19.98 7.95 -9.27
CA GLY A 333 -20.25 9.37 -9.09
C GLY A 333 -21.66 9.76 -9.49
N LEU A 334 -22.13 9.24 -10.62
CA LEU A 334 -23.51 9.40 -11.08
C LEU A 334 -24.51 8.75 -10.10
N GLY A 335 -24.18 7.59 -9.54
CA GLY A 335 -24.99 6.93 -8.51
C GLY A 335 -25.14 7.80 -7.26
N ILE A 336 -24.05 8.39 -6.77
CA ILE A 336 -24.05 9.35 -5.65
C ILE A 336 -24.95 10.54 -5.99
N TRP A 337 -24.74 11.18 -7.16
CA TRP A 337 -25.53 12.33 -7.57
C TRP A 337 -27.03 12.02 -7.64
N LEU A 338 -27.42 10.86 -8.17
CA LEU A 338 -28.83 10.43 -8.25
C LEU A 338 -29.45 10.19 -6.87
N ILE A 339 -28.67 9.69 -5.90
CA ILE A 339 -29.10 9.50 -4.52
C ILE A 339 -29.41 10.83 -3.86
N PHE A 340 -28.59 11.88 -4.08
CA PHE A 340 -28.78 13.20 -3.48
C PHE A 340 -29.81 14.07 -4.19
N ARG A 341 -30.15 13.79 -5.44
CA ARG A 341 -31.08 14.61 -6.20
C ARG A 341 -32.46 14.67 -5.55
N LYS A 342 -32.89 15.87 -5.10
CA LYS A 342 -34.25 16.13 -4.61
C LYS A 342 -35.29 15.83 -5.69
N ARG A 343 -36.28 15.09 -5.37
CA ARG A 343 -37.47 14.89 -6.22
C ARG A 343 -38.23 16.20 -6.30
N SER A 344 -38.38 16.77 -7.50
CA SER A 344 -39.37 17.83 -7.79
C SER A 344 -40.74 17.22 -7.65
N GLU A 345 -41.68 17.93 -7.02
CA GLU A 345 -43.06 17.47 -6.83
C GLU A 345 -43.88 17.32 -8.12
N ASN A 346 -43.36 17.81 -9.25
CA ASN A 346 -43.99 17.68 -10.58
C ASN A 346 -43.51 16.42 -11.35
N GLN A 347 -44.39 15.52 -11.42
CA GLN A 347 -44.69 14.32 -12.22
C GLN A 347 -43.62 13.61 -13.09
N ASN A 348 -42.44 14.14 -13.40
CA ASN A 348 -41.48 13.54 -14.31
C ASN A 348 -40.06 13.31 -13.71
N SER A 349 -39.93 13.18 -12.41
CA SER A 349 -38.62 13.02 -11.75
C SER A 349 -38.24 11.55 -11.58
N LEU A 350 -36.93 11.28 -11.69
CA LEU A 350 -36.30 9.99 -11.43
C LEU A 350 -36.69 9.42 -10.05
N PRO A 351 -36.86 8.10 -9.91
CA PRO A 351 -37.52 7.49 -8.74
C PRO A 351 -36.64 7.38 -7.48
N ILE A 352 -35.37 7.85 -7.50
CA ILE A 352 -34.45 7.74 -6.39
C ILE A 352 -34.21 9.09 -5.71
N GLY A 353 -34.49 9.16 -4.42
CA GLY A 353 -33.98 10.10 -3.44
C GLY A 353 -33.60 9.31 -2.17
N ILE A 354 -32.97 9.93 -1.19
CA ILE A 354 -32.75 9.31 0.13
C ILE A 354 -34.14 9.03 0.75
N LYS A 355 -34.70 7.87 0.42
CA LYS A 355 -36.02 7.48 0.86
C LYS A 355 -36.02 6.37 1.90
N ASN A 356 -34.94 5.60 1.96
CA ASN A 356 -34.87 4.48 2.88
C ASN A 356 -33.43 4.24 3.36
N GLU A 357 -33.34 3.53 4.44
CA GLU A 357 -32.10 3.14 5.09
C GLU A 357 -31.13 2.38 4.18
N MET A 358 -31.61 1.62 3.20
CA MET A 358 -30.78 0.82 2.29
C MET A 358 -29.94 1.71 1.36
N THR A 359 -30.52 2.82 0.90
CA THR A 359 -29.81 3.80 0.06
C THR A 359 -28.73 4.51 0.85
N ILE A 360 -28.97 4.77 2.14
CA ILE A 360 -27.98 5.38 3.04
C ILE A 360 -26.80 4.42 3.24
N PHE A 361 -27.07 3.13 3.47
CA PHE A 361 -25.99 2.15 3.58
C PHE A 361 -25.15 2.05 2.32
N ALA A 362 -25.78 2.05 1.15
CA ALA A 362 -25.06 2.04 -0.14
C ALA A 362 -24.15 3.27 -0.30
N LEU A 363 -24.61 4.44 0.13
CA LEU A 363 -23.81 5.67 0.10
C LEU A 363 -22.65 5.61 1.09
N ILE A 364 -22.90 5.18 2.33
CA ILE A 364 -21.88 5.07 3.37
C ILE A 364 -20.77 4.11 2.94
N ILE A 365 -21.11 2.88 2.54
CA ILE A 365 -20.12 1.87 2.13
C ILE A 365 -19.36 2.32 0.89
N GLY A 366 -20.03 3.02 -0.04
CA GLY A 366 -19.41 3.55 -1.24
C GLY A 366 -18.36 4.62 -0.96
N ILE A 367 -18.69 5.61 -0.12
CA ILE A 367 -17.76 6.70 0.24
C ILE A 367 -16.60 6.17 1.08
N VAL A 368 -16.90 5.35 2.10
CA VAL A 368 -15.86 4.77 2.97
C VAL A 368 -14.91 3.88 2.16
N GLY A 369 -15.43 3.11 1.21
CA GLY A 369 -14.59 2.26 0.36
C GLY A 369 -13.72 3.04 -0.62
N ALA A 370 -14.26 4.11 -1.22
CA ALA A 370 -13.48 4.98 -2.08
C ALA A 370 -12.34 5.69 -1.31
N TYR A 371 -12.60 6.09 -0.07
CA TYR A 371 -11.59 6.67 0.81
C TYR A 371 -10.51 5.66 1.21
N ALA A 372 -10.91 4.46 1.67
CA ALA A 372 -9.99 3.42 2.11
C ALA A 372 -9.08 2.90 0.99
N GLY A 373 -9.57 2.88 -0.27
CA GLY A 373 -8.79 2.44 -1.43
C GLY A 373 -7.64 3.35 -1.81
N GLY A 374 -7.63 4.59 -1.32
CA GLY A 374 -6.49 5.49 -1.50
C GLY A 374 -5.30 5.18 -0.58
N THR A 375 -5.42 4.23 0.36
CA THR A 375 -4.39 3.99 1.38
C THR A 375 -3.41 2.87 1.01
N PHE A 376 -3.92 1.69 0.64
CA PHE A 376 -3.10 0.52 0.31
C PHE A 376 -3.66 -0.23 -0.90
N ALA A 377 -2.79 -0.70 -1.79
CA ALA A 377 -3.17 -1.55 -2.93
C ALA A 377 -3.90 -2.83 -2.49
N ARG A 378 -3.61 -3.35 -1.30
CA ARG A 378 -4.31 -4.50 -0.73
C ARG A 378 -5.80 -4.25 -0.48
N LEU A 379 -6.22 -2.99 -0.29
CA LEU A 379 -7.61 -2.60 -0.06
C LEU A 379 -8.40 -2.36 -1.35
N ASP A 380 -7.77 -2.41 -2.52
CA ASP A 380 -8.43 -2.25 -3.83
C ASP A 380 -9.62 -3.20 -4.01
N LEU A 381 -9.55 -4.39 -3.42
CA LEU A 381 -10.65 -5.36 -3.40
C LEU A 381 -11.93 -4.80 -2.74
N LEU A 382 -11.76 -4.07 -1.63
CA LEU A 382 -12.86 -3.46 -0.87
C LEU A 382 -13.37 -2.19 -1.55
N THR A 383 -12.45 -1.42 -2.12
CA THR A 383 -12.76 -0.27 -2.97
C THR A 383 -13.58 -0.71 -4.18
N ALA A 384 -13.14 -1.76 -4.89
CA ALA A 384 -13.87 -2.32 -6.01
C ALA A 384 -15.30 -2.72 -5.61
N THR A 385 -15.45 -3.42 -4.49
CA THR A 385 -16.77 -3.82 -3.98
C THR A 385 -17.66 -2.59 -3.73
N SER A 386 -17.11 -1.53 -3.15
CA SER A 386 -17.84 -0.28 -2.83
C SER A 386 -18.22 0.52 -4.06
N VAL A 387 -17.28 0.68 -5.00
CA VAL A 387 -17.51 1.34 -6.30
C VAL A 387 -18.56 0.59 -7.13
N ILE A 388 -18.49 -0.74 -7.15
CA ILE A 388 -19.45 -1.61 -7.85
C ILE A 388 -20.87 -1.41 -7.31
N ILE A 389 -21.06 -1.32 -5.99
CA ILE A 389 -22.37 -1.08 -5.38
C ILE A 389 -22.96 0.24 -5.90
N LEU A 390 -22.20 1.35 -5.83
CA LEU A 390 -22.68 2.66 -6.27
C LEU A 390 -22.90 2.72 -7.78
N ALA A 391 -21.96 2.23 -8.59
CA ALA A 391 -22.05 2.21 -10.04
C ALA A 391 -23.28 1.43 -10.51
N SER A 392 -23.53 0.27 -9.90
CA SER A 392 -24.68 -0.59 -10.23
C SER A 392 -26.01 0.04 -9.90
N ILE A 393 -26.10 0.77 -8.79
CA ILE A 393 -27.33 1.53 -8.43
C ILE A 393 -27.53 2.67 -9.44
N GLY A 394 -26.48 3.42 -9.77
CA GLY A 394 -26.53 4.50 -10.76
C GLY A 394 -27.02 4.00 -12.13
N LEU A 395 -26.39 2.94 -12.64
CA LEU A 395 -26.78 2.32 -13.91
C LEU A 395 -28.21 1.76 -13.90
N ALA A 396 -28.65 1.14 -12.80
CA ALA A 396 -30.00 0.61 -12.69
C ALA A 396 -31.05 1.71 -12.81
N VAL A 397 -30.79 2.88 -12.22
CA VAL A 397 -31.69 4.04 -12.33
C VAL A 397 -31.77 4.53 -13.76
N ILE A 398 -30.64 4.78 -14.40
CA ILE A 398 -30.58 5.24 -15.78
C ILE A 398 -31.29 4.24 -16.70
N THR A 399 -30.97 2.94 -16.56
CA THR A 399 -31.57 1.86 -17.33
C THR A 399 -33.10 1.86 -17.17
N SER A 400 -33.58 2.03 -15.94
CA SER A 400 -35.03 2.01 -15.69
C SER A 400 -35.74 3.19 -16.34
N GLU A 401 -35.15 4.37 -16.39
CA GLU A 401 -35.77 5.55 -17.01
C GLU A 401 -35.69 5.53 -18.53
N ILE A 402 -34.58 5.09 -19.11
CA ILE A 402 -34.42 5.03 -20.56
C ILE A 402 -35.27 3.93 -21.19
N LEU A 403 -35.32 2.75 -20.55
CA LEU A 403 -36.06 1.60 -21.07
C LEU A 403 -37.53 1.56 -20.65
N LYS A 404 -38.00 2.57 -19.89
CA LYS A 404 -39.37 2.65 -19.42
C LYS A 404 -40.35 2.80 -20.60
N LYS A 405 -41.29 1.85 -20.72
CA LYS A 405 -42.37 1.94 -21.69
C LYS A 405 -43.49 2.83 -21.16
N ARG A 406 -43.82 3.93 -21.85
CA ARG A 406 -44.97 4.76 -21.54
C ARG A 406 -46.17 4.23 -22.34
N THR A 407 -47.24 3.89 -21.63
CA THR A 407 -48.55 3.59 -22.24
C THR A 407 -49.29 4.91 -22.45
N GLN A 408 -49.35 5.43 -23.66
CA GLN A 408 -50.20 6.57 -23.95
C GLN A 408 -51.66 6.07 -24.00
N VAL A 409 -52.46 6.54 -23.05
CA VAL A 409 -53.92 6.48 -23.18
C VAL A 409 -54.29 7.65 -24.06
N LYS A 410 -54.74 7.42 -25.30
CA LYS A 410 -55.34 8.46 -26.12
C LYS A 410 -56.57 8.98 -25.40
N SER A 411 -56.55 10.26 -24.96
CA SER A 411 -57.76 10.95 -24.57
C SER A 411 -58.70 10.95 -25.78
N PRO A 412 -60.03 10.68 -25.57
CA PRO A 412 -60.94 10.76 -26.64
C PRO A 412 -60.98 12.20 -27.19
N GLU A 413 -60.71 12.38 -28.49
CA GLU A 413 -60.93 13.66 -29.14
C GLU A 413 -62.40 14.01 -29.01
N ILE A 414 -62.70 15.08 -28.26
CA ILE A 414 -64.05 15.65 -28.24
C ILE A 414 -64.25 16.38 -29.57
N SER A 415 -64.79 15.71 -30.52
CA SER A 415 -65.27 16.32 -31.76
C SER A 415 -66.47 17.23 -31.40
N LYS A 416 -66.21 18.57 -31.36
CA LYS A 416 -67.30 19.54 -31.42
C LYS A 416 -67.91 19.54 -32.82
N LYS A 417 -68.98 18.83 -33.05
CA LYS A 417 -69.99 19.12 -34.07
C LYS A 417 -71.36 18.99 -33.45
N GLY A 418 -72.05 20.13 -33.44
CA GLY A 418 -73.35 20.28 -32.89
C GLY A 418 -74.43 19.62 -33.80
N THR A 419 -75.63 19.62 -33.19
CA THR A 419 -76.98 19.52 -33.69
C THR A 419 -77.67 18.14 -33.72
N GLN A 420 -78.59 17.99 -32.83
CA GLN A 420 -79.92 17.40 -32.87
C GLN A 420 -80.15 16.01 -33.48
N GLY A 421 -80.83 15.21 -32.66
CA GLY A 421 -81.84 14.24 -33.20
C GLY A 421 -81.71 12.87 -32.53
N LYS A 422 -82.62 12.68 -31.54
CA LYS A 422 -83.44 11.50 -31.20
C LYS A 422 -83.02 10.05 -31.44
N THR A 423 -83.18 9.30 -30.43
CA THR A 423 -83.68 7.91 -30.26
C THR A 423 -82.75 6.71 -30.43
N SER A 424 -82.68 5.98 -29.30
CA SER A 424 -82.70 4.52 -29.05
C SER A 424 -81.76 3.65 -29.94
N ASP A 425 -80.91 2.95 -29.48
CA ASP A 425 -80.97 1.54 -29.16
C ASP A 425 -79.69 0.93 -28.68
N ASN A 426 -79.76 -0.10 -27.87
CA ASN A 426 -78.75 -0.91 -27.27
C ASN A 426 -77.83 -1.56 -28.33
N SER A 427 -76.54 -1.40 -28.26
CA SER A 427 -75.60 -2.51 -28.43
C SER A 427 -74.25 -2.19 -27.84
N LYS A 428 -73.87 -2.88 -26.78
CA LYS A 428 -72.48 -2.94 -26.22
C LYS A 428 -71.56 -3.57 -27.24
N LYS A 429 -70.86 -2.78 -28.03
CA LYS A 429 -69.59 -3.23 -28.65
C LYS A 429 -68.44 -2.48 -27.99
N GLY A 430 -67.77 -3.17 -27.07
CA GLY A 430 -66.51 -2.72 -26.50
C GLY A 430 -65.46 -2.59 -27.59
N THR A 431 -65.18 -1.36 -27.98
CA THR A 431 -63.98 -1.02 -28.78
C THR A 431 -62.72 -1.27 -27.94
N ALA A 432 -62.02 -2.33 -28.27
CA ALA A 432 -60.67 -2.59 -27.75
C ALA A 432 -59.78 -1.40 -28.09
N GLN A 433 -59.48 -0.55 -27.10
CA GLN A 433 -58.49 0.52 -27.20
C GLN A 433 -57.12 -0.11 -27.42
N SER A 434 -56.55 0.06 -28.62
CA SER A 434 -55.17 -0.31 -28.91
C SER A 434 -54.21 0.50 -28.04
N LYS A 435 -53.64 -0.14 -27.03
CA LYS A 435 -52.60 0.45 -26.23
C LYS A 435 -51.29 0.43 -26.99
N LYS A 436 -50.90 1.52 -27.64
CA LYS A 436 -49.61 1.66 -28.27
C LYS A 436 -48.57 1.96 -27.17
N SER A 437 -47.73 0.99 -26.87
CA SER A 437 -46.59 1.18 -25.92
C SER A 437 -45.39 1.72 -26.70
N THR A 438 -44.90 2.90 -26.32
CA THR A 438 -43.69 3.51 -26.89
C THR A 438 -42.67 3.74 -25.81
N TYR A 439 -41.37 3.63 -26.13
CA TYR A 439 -40.28 3.97 -25.20
C TYR A 439 -40.30 5.45 -24.87
N ALA A 440 -39.97 5.78 -23.61
CA ALA A 440 -40.04 7.16 -23.09
C ALA A 440 -39.17 8.17 -23.87
N LEU A 441 -38.00 7.74 -24.36
CA LEU A 441 -37.05 8.52 -25.15
C LEU A 441 -36.99 8.13 -26.62
N GLY A 442 -37.92 7.26 -27.11
CA GLY A 442 -37.88 6.70 -28.45
C GLY A 442 -36.97 5.45 -28.53
N MET A 443 -37.24 4.63 -29.58
CA MET A 443 -36.54 3.38 -29.79
C MET A 443 -35.06 3.60 -30.10
N PHE A 444 -34.71 4.59 -30.91
CA PHE A 444 -33.33 4.90 -31.30
C PHE A 444 -32.47 5.24 -30.07
N ALA A 445 -32.91 6.16 -29.19
CA ALA A 445 -32.19 6.51 -28.00
C ALA A 445 -32.02 5.34 -27.02
N SER A 446 -33.00 4.45 -26.94
CA SER A 446 -32.88 3.25 -26.10
C SER A 446 -31.87 2.25 -26.64
N ILE A 447 -31.82 2.07 -27.98
CA ILE A 447 -30.83 1.20 -28.64
C ILE A 447 -29.43 1.82 -28.49
N SER A 448 -29.27 3.12 -28.76
CA SER A 448 -27.99 3.83 -28.57
C SER A 448 -27.47 3.70 -27.15
N TYR A 449 -28.34 3.84 -26.15
CA TYR A 449 -27.95 3.64 -24.74
C TYR A 449 -27.41 2.23 -24.51
N VAL A 450 -28.12 1.19 -24.96
CA VAL A 450 -27.66 -0.19 -24.81
C VAL A 450 -26.31 -0.42 -25.47
N VAL A 451 -26.14 0.09 -26.71
CA VAL A 451 -24.87 -0.03 -27.47
C VAL A 451 -23.73 0.67 -26.70
N ILE A 452 -23.96 1.90 -26.22
CA ILE A 452 -22.96 2.67 -25.45
C ILE A 452 -22.58 1.92 -24.17
N ILE A 453 -23.56 1.44 -23.38
CA ILE A 453 -23.27 0.69 -22.16
C ILE A 453 -22.49 -0.58 -22.46
N VAL A 454 -22.91 -1.35 -23.48
CA VAL A 454 -22.19 -2.55 -23.89
C VAL A 454 -20.76 -2.21 -24.31
N ALA A 455 -20.54 -1.16 -25.09
CA ALA A 455 -19.21 -0.74 -25.50
C ALA A 455 -18.33 -0.32 -24.29
N LEU A 456 -18.88 0.50 -23.38
CA LEU A 456 -18.16 0.95 -22.18
C LEU A 456 -17.77 -0.21 -21.24
N LEU A 457 -18.52 -1.31 -21.26
CA LEU A 457 -18.22 -2.51 -20.46
C LEU A 457 -17.31 -3.49 -21.21
N LEU A 458 -17.45 -3.57 -22.52
CA LEU A 458 -16.70 -4.53 -23.33
C LEU A 458 -15.27 -4.02 -23.61
N VAL A 459 -15.10 -2.72 -23.90
CA VAL A 459 -13.79 -2.17 -24.26
C VAL A 459 -12.72 -2.44 -23.19
N PRO A 460 -12.91 -2.17 -21.89
CA PRO A 460 -11.89 -2.48 -20.89
C PRO A 460 -11.59 -3.98 -20.74
N THR A 461 -12.48 -4.86 -21.19
CA THR A 461 -12.27 -6.32 -21.11
C THR A 461 -11.45 -6.90 -22.26
N ILE A 462 -11.32 -6.16 -23.38
CA ILE A 462 -10.59 -6.62 -24.58
C ILE A 462 -9.44 -5.69 -24.97
N TYR A 463 -9.44 -4.43 -24.56
CA TYR A 463 -8.42 -3.45 -24.91
C TYR A 463 -7.85 -2.73 -23.68
N PRO A 464 -6.53 -2.46 -23.61
CA PRO A 464 -5.50 -2.90 -24.58
C PRO A 464 -5.28 -4.42 -24.54
N VAL A 465 -4.73 -4.99 -25.61
CA VAL A 465 -4.55 -6.46 -25.71
C VAL A 465 -3.72 -7.01 -24.52
N ASN A 466 -2.67 -6.28 -24.15
CA ASN A 466 -1.88 -6.59 -22.95
C ASN A 466 -2.27 -5.61 -21.83
N GLY A 467 -2.91 -6.12 -20.77
CA GLY A 467 -3.32 -5.33 -19.61
C GLY A 467 -4.80 -4.95 -19.56
N ASN A 468 -5.66 -5.59 -20.37
CA ASN A 468 -7.11 -5.46 -20.20
C ASN A 468 -7.61 -6.17 -18.92
N TRP A 469 -8.86 -5.90 -18.54
CA TRP A 469 -9.44 -6.45 -17.31
C TRP A 469 -9.44 -7.97 -17.21
N ILE A 470 -9.40 -8.67 -18.32
CA ILE A 470 -9.36 -10.14 -18.35
C ILE A 470 -7.92 -10.63 -18.32
N SER A 471 -7.05 -10.08 -19.17
CA SER A 471 -5.65 -10.51 -19.28
C SER A 471 -4.78 -10.21 -18.06
N VAL A 472 -5.24 -9.35 -17.14
CA VAL A 472 -4.52 -9.02 -15.89
C VAL A 472 -4.21 -10.25 -15.02
N THR A 473 -4.98 -11.33 -15.18
CA THR A 473 -4.77 -12.61 -14.48
C THR A 473 -4.00 -13.65 -15.30
N LYS A 474 -3.61 -13.30 -16.52
CA LYS A 474 -2.81 -14.17 -17.38
C LYS A 474 -1.32 -14.02 -17.07
N SER A 475 -0.96 -14.31 -15.83
CA SER A 475 0.41 -14.32 -15.36
C SER A 475 0.79 -15.71 -14.86
N PRO A 476 2.05 -16.13 -15.05
CA PRO A 476 2.53 -17.36 -14.44
C PRO A 476 2.32 -17.35 -12.92
N PRO A 477 1.97 -18.48 -12.31
CA PRO A 477 1.99 -18.63 -10.87
C PRO A 477 3.35 -18.23 -10.29
N THR A 478 3.35 -17.61 -9.12
CA THR A 478 4.55 -17.05 -8.48
C THR A 478 5.67 -18.08 -8.28
N ILE A 479 5.32 -19.35 -8.08
CA ILE A 479 6.30 -20.45 -8.00
C ILE A 479 7.08 -20.66 -9.32
N LEU A 480 6.52 -20.27 -10.47
CA LEU A 480 7.15 -20.41 -11.78
C LEU A 480 7.93 -19.17 -12.23
N ASN A 481 7.64 -18.00 -11.66
CA ASN A 481 8.37 -16.77 -11.96
C ASN A 481 9.18 -16.22 -10.77
N GLY A 482 9.14 -16.88 -9.62
CA GLY A 482 9.85 -16.49 -8.41
C GLY A 482 9.39 -15.16 -7.79
N GLY A 483 8.18 -14.67 -8.14
CA GLY A 483 7.69 -13.35 -7.72
C GLY A 483 8.36 -12.20 -8.47
N SER A 484 8.97 -12.48 -9.64
CA SER A 484 9.57 -11.44 -10.49
C SER A 484 8.53 -10.63 -11.25
N ASN A 485 8.91 -9.41 -11.66
CA ASN A 485 8.10 -8.53 -12.51
C ASN A 485 8.05 -9.00 -13.98
N TYR A 486 8.83 -10.02 -14.32
CA TYR A 486 8.86 -10.58 -15.66
C TYR A 486 7.78 -11.63 -15.87
N ALA A 487 7.14 -11.63 -17.03
CA ALA A 487 6.17 -12.64 -17.43
C ALA A 487 6.85 -13.93 -17.93
N ILE A 488 7.76 -14.47 -17.11
CA ILE A 488 8.47 -15.72 -17.39
C ILE A 488 7.82 -16.90 -16.69
N SER A 489 8.01 -18.08 -17.26
CA SER A 489 7.63 -19.35 -16.61
C SER A 489 8.84 -20.26 -16.65
N THR A 490 9.43 -20.51 -15.48
CA THR A 490 10.62 -21.37 -15.33
C THR A 490 10.34 -22.46 -14.31
N ASN A 491 11.16 -23.52 -14.34
CA ASN A 491 11.08 -24.61 -13.35
C ASN A 491 12.14 -24.48 -12.25
N ASP A 492 12.82 -23.33 -12.15
CA ASP A 492 13.93 -23.15 -11.20
C ASP A 492 13.53 -23.44 -9.76
N TRP A 493 12.43 -22.84 -9.30
CA TRP A 493 11.94 -23.08 -7.94
C TRP A 493 11.43 -24.50 -7.72
N PRO A 494 10.52 -25.06 -8.55
CA PRO A 494 10.05 -26.43 -8.38
C PRO A 494 11.18 -27.47 -8.32
N VAL A 495 12.14 -27.39 -9.24
CA VAL A 495 13.29 -28.31 -9.31
C VAL A 495 14.23 -28.12 -8.11
N THR A 496 14.46 -26.85 -7.69
CA THR A 496 15.28 -26.56 -6.49
C THR A 496 14.67 -27.17 -5.23
N LEU A 497 13.36 -27.01 -5.04
CA LEU A 497 12.65 -27.50 -3.85
C LEU A 497 12.62 -29.04 -3.82
N ASP A 498 12.45 -29.68 -4.98
CA ASP A 498 12.57 -31.13 -5.11
C ASP A 498 14.01 -31.60 -4.81
N TRP A 499 15.02 -30.88 -5.34
CA TRP A 499 16.43 -31.18 -5.04
C TRP A 499 16.70 -31.05 -3.52
N ILE A 500 16.24 -30.00 -2.87
CA ILE A 500 16.37 -29.79 -1.42
C ILE A 500 15.76 -30.96 -0.67
N LYS A 501 14.56 -31.39 -1.03
CA LYS A 501 13.86 -32.49 -0.40
C LYS A 501 14.64 -33.81 -0.48
N ASN A 502 15.28 -34.07 -1.62
CA ASN A 502 15.91 -35.35 -1.89
C ASN A 502 17.42 -35.39 -1.51
N ASN A 503 18.08 -34.24 -1.43
CA ASN A 503 19.57 -34.18 -1.29
C ASN A 503 20.05 -33.51 0.00
N THR A 504 19.15 -33.02 0.87
CA THR A 504 19.55 -32.48 2.17
C THR A 504 18.98 -33.35 3.31
N PRO A 505 19.61 -33.40 4.50
CA PRO A 505 19.06 -34.11 5.63
C PRO A 505 17.66 -33.59 6.04
N PRO A 506 16.73 -34.49 6.47
CA PRO A 506 15.35 -34.06 6.82
C PRO A 506 15.26 -32.98 7.90
N ASN A 507 16.20 -32.93 8.83
CA ASN A 507 16.27 -31.98 9.93
C ASN A 507 17.07 -30.71 9.60
N SER A 508 17.40 -30.49 8.32
CA SER A 508 18.17 -29.30 7.91
C SER A 508 17.36 -28.02 8.11
N VAL A 509 18.07 -27.00 8.60
CA VAL A 509 17.57 -25.63 8.74
C VAL A 509 18.14 -24.78 7.62
N ILE A 510 17.25 -24.15 6.84
CA ILE A 510 17.59 -23.30 5.71
C ILE A 510 17.36 -21.83 6.05
N ALA A 511 18.40 -21.04 5.99
CA ALA A 511 18.32 -19.58 6.05
C ALA A 511 18.01 -19.03 4.67
N SER A 512 16.99 -18.19 4.56
CA SER A 512 16.60 -17.48 3.35
C SER A 512 15.87 -16.20 3.72
N TRP A 513 15.64 -15.33 2.75
CA TRP A 513 14.68 -14.26 2.96
C TRP A 513 13.30 -14.83 3.26
N TRP A 514 12.55 -14.19 4.14
CA TRP A 514 11.29 -14.71 4.69
C TRP A 514 10.24 -15.06 3.61
N ASP A 515 10.27 -14.44 2.43
CA ASP A 515 9.32 -14.70 1.35
C ASP A 515 9.27 -16.18 0.93
N TYR A 516 10.41 -16.89 0.97
CA TYR A 516 10.53 -18.25 0.44
C TYR A 516 10.22 -19.34 1.49
N GLY A 517 10.01 -18.94 2.74
CA GLY A 517 9.86 -19.90 3.86
C GLY A 517 8.78 -20.94 3.63
N TYR A 518 7.60 -20.52 3.18
CA TYR A 518 6.49 -21.46 2.95
C TYR A 518 6.74 -22.46 1.81
N TRP A 519 7.47 -22.08 0.77
CA TRP A 519 7.85 -23.01 -0.29
C TRP A 519 8.85 -24.05 0.20
N ILE A 520 9.87 -23.60 0.93
CA ILE A 520 10.90 -24.48 1.50
C ILE A 520 10.27 -25.48 2.49
N GLN A 521 9.36 -25.01 3.34
CA GLN A 521 8.67 -25.87 4.31
C GLN A 521 7.73 -26.88 3.64
N THR A 522 6.92 -26.43 2.69
CA THR A 522 5.84 -27.25 2.11
C THR A 522 6.34 -28.20 1.03
N LEU A 523 7.15 -27.72 0.10
CA LEU A 523 7.66 -28.51 -1.03
C LEU A 523 9.05 -29.07 -0.76
N GLY A 524 9.94 -28.27 -0.18
CA GLY A 524 11.28 -28.71 0.19
C GLY A 524 11.32 -29.58 1.44
N GLY A 525 10.30 -29.57 2.28
CA GLY A 525 10.21 -30.37 3.51
C GLY A 525 11.31 -30.06 4.53
N ARG A 526 11.77 -28.80 4.60
CA ARG A 526 12.87 -28.36 5.47
C ARG A 526 12.46 -27.19 6.35
N THR A 527 13.09 -27.08 7.50
CA THR A 527 12.87 -26.02 8.48
C THR A 527 13.46 -24.69 8.02
N THR A 528 12.80 -23.57 8.34
CA THR A 528 13.29 -22.22 8.00
C THR A 528 13.38 -21.31 9.21
N LEU A 529 14.25 -20.29 9.13
CA LEU A 529 14.43 -19.29 10.20
C LEU A 529 13.24 -18.33 10.29
N ALA A 530 12.62 -18.02 9.17
CA ALA A 530 11.44 -17.15 9.06
C ALA A 530 10.58 -17.54 7.85
N ASP A 531 9.34 -17.06 7.82
CA ASP A 531 8.40 -17.22 6.70
C ASP A 531 7.43 -16.03 6.58
N ASN A 532 6.50 -16.11 5.61
CA ASN A 532 5.53 -15.06 5.29
C ASN A 532 4.53 -14.73 6.43
N ALA A 533 4.52 -15.46 7.55
CA ALA A 533 3.73 -15.07 8.71
C ALA A 533 4.25 -13.78 9.37
N THR A 534 5.53 -13.43 9.14
CA THR A 534 6.19 -12.21 9.68
C THR A 534 5.90 -12.00 11.18
N LEU A 535 6.08 -13.04 11.99
CA LEU A 535 5.68 -13.06 13.40
C LEU A 535 6.61 -12.23 14.30
N ASP A 536 7.91 -12.20 13.97
CA ASP A 536 8.92 -11.51 14.77
C ASP A 536 9.85 -10.66 13.88
N THR A 537 9.69 -9.36 13.98
CA THR A 537 10.49 -8.38 13.23
C THR A 537 11.98 -8.46 13.57
N ASN A 538 12.34 -8.81 14.82
CA ASN A 538 13.74 -8.88 15.25
C ASN A 538 14.45 -10.07 14.58
N ILE A 539 13.76 -11.19 14.40
CA ILE A 539 14.27 -12.35 13.66
C ILE A 539 14.52 -11.99 12.22
N ILE A 540 13.58 -11.31 11.57
CA ILE A 540 13.74 -10.85 10.17
C ILE A 540 14.88 -9.84 10.06
N ALA A 541 15.00 -8.90 11.00
CA ALA A 541 16.11 -7.95 11.05
C ALA A 541 17.47 -8.64 11.24
N LYS A 542 17.53 -9.69 12.07
CA LYS A 542 18.74 -10.50 12.25
C LYS A 542 19.12 -11.22 10.96
N ILE A 543 18.15 -11.78 10.23
CA ILE A 543 18.40 -12.40 8.90
C ILE A 543 18.94 -11.34 7.91
N ALA A 544 18.33 -10.17 7.85
CA ALA A 544 18.78 -9.07 7.02
C ALA A 544 20.23 -8.67 7.35
N LYS A 545 20.56 -8.57 8.65
CA LYS A 545 21.91 -8.27 9.12
C LYS A 545 22.93 -9.34 8.72
N ILE A 546 22.57 -10.62 8.81
CA ILE A 546 23.43 -11.72 8.35
C ILE A 546 23.80 -11.56 6.88
N PHE A 547 22.83 -11.25 6.02
CA PHE A 547 23.08 -11.06 4.59
C PHE A 547 23.99 -9.84 4.28
N LEU A 548 23.96 -8.83 5.14
CA LEU A 548 24.77 -7.60 5.00
C LEU A 548 26.13 -7.67 5.71
N SER A 549 26.34 -8.65 6.58
CA SER A 549 27.61 -8.87 7.30
C SER A 549 28.68 -9.48 6.39
N SER A 550 29.92 -9.41 6.84
CA SER A 550 31.02 -10.12 6.17
C SER A 550 30.77 -11.64 6.17
N PRO A 551 31.31 -12.39 5.20
CA PRO A 551 31.11 -13.83 5.15
C PRO A 551 31.48 -14.58 6.43
N ASP A 552 32.54 -14.15 7.11
CA ASP A 552 33.00 -14.78 8.36
C ASP A 552 32.07 -14.50 9.53
N GLU A 553 31.62 -13.26 9.67
CA GLU A 553 30.64 -12.89 10.70
C GLU A 553 29.29 -13.54 10.44
N ALA A 554 28.84 -13.55 9.18
CA ALA A 554 27.61 -14.20 8.78
C ALA A 554 27.66 -15.72 9.05
N TRP A 555 28.80 -16.38 8.72
CA TRP A 555 29.00 -17.78 9.03
C TRP A 555 28.86 -18.05 10.54
N ARG A 556 29.51 -17.26 11.40
CA ARG A 556 29.39 -17.37 12.84
C ARG A 556 27.94 -17.24 13.30
N MET A 557 27.23 -16.20 12.83
CA MET A 557 25.83 -15.96 13.21
C MET A 557 24.89 -17.09 12.75
N LEU A 558 25.12 -17.66 11.56
CA LEU A 558 24.34 -18.76 11.01
C LEU A 558 24.64 -20.08 11.72
N HIS A 559 25.93 -20.35 11.99
CA HIS A 559 26.40 -21.54 12.72
C HIS A 559 25.87 -21.55 14.14
N ASP A 560 26.00 -20.43 14.87
CA ASP A 560 25.48 -20.28 16.24
C ASP A 560 23.95 -20.38 16.30
N TRP A 561 23.27 -20.06 15.20
CA TRP A 561 21.81 -20.20 15.07
C TRP A 561 21.37 -21.60 14.65
N GLY A 562 22.33 -22.49 14.30
CA GLY A 562 22.04 -23.86 13.89
C GLY A 562 21.54 -24.02 12.45
N ALA A 563 21.75 -23.00 11.60
CA ALA A 563 21.44 -23.12 10.17
C ALA A 563 22.45 -24.03 9.47
N ASN A 564 21.98 -24.86 8.53
CA ASN A 564 22.80 -25.77 7.74
C ASN A 564 23.05 -25.28 6.32
N TYR A 565 22.09 -24.54 5.77
CA TYR A 565 22.12 -24.02 4.40
C TYR A 565 21.64 -22.59 4.36
N VAL A 566 22.10 -21.87 3.32
CA VAL A 566 21.63 -20.53 2.95
C VAL A 566 21.16 -20.54 1.52
N LEU A 567 19.99 -19.97 1.25
CA LEU A 567 19.40 -19.91 -0.07
C LEU A 567 19.25 -18.45 -0.51
N VAL A 568 19.60 -18.16 -1.77
CA VAL A 568 19.34 -16.88 -2.43
C VAL A 568 18.71 -17.07 -3.80
N TYR A 569 17.91 -16.10 -4.20
CA TYR A 569 17.24 -16.05 -5.50
C TYR A 569 17.64 -14.78 -6.26
N VAL A 570 18.01 -14.91 -7.53
CA VAL A 570 18.43 -13.81 -8.38
C VAL A 570 17.63 -13.77 -9.68
N VAL A 571 17.35 -12.57 -10.16
CA VAL A 571 16.67 -12.33 -11.44
C VAL A 571 17.37 -11.19 -12.17
N GLY A 572 17.48 -11.30 -13.48
CA GLY A 572 18.06 -10.26 -14.31
C GLY A 572 17.77 -10.48 -15.79
N GLN A 573 18.22 -9.54 -16.59
CA GLN A 573 18.14 -9.59 -18.03
C GLN A 573 19.52 -9.86 -18.62
N GLU A 574 19.62 -10.86 -19.48
CA GLU A 574 20.81 -11.23 -20.23
C GLU A 574 20.82 -10.54 -21.58
N PHE A 575 21.98 -10.06 -21.99
CA PHE A 575 22.23 -9.52 -23.32
C PHE A 575 23.66 -9.82 -23.78
N SER A 576 23.89 -9.82 -25.10
CA SER A 576 25.22 -10.01 -25.67
C SER A 576 25.77 -8.69 -26.16
N SER A 577 27.01 -8.38 -25.78
CA SER A 577 27.74 -7.23 -26.29
C SER A 577 29.17 -7.65 -26.62
N ASN A 578 29.63 -7.40 -27.87
CA ASN A 578 30.99 -7.76 -28.36
C ASN A 578 31.35 -9.24 -28.15
N GLY A 579 30.35 -10.15 -28.27
CA GLY A 579 30.55 -11.58 -28.07
C GLY A 579 30.63 -12.03 -26.59
N GLN A 580 30.50 -11.10 -25.66
CA GLN A 580 30.46 -11.39 -24.23
C GLN A 580 29.01 -11.35 -23.72
N GLN A 581 28.65 -12.36 -22.92
CA GLN A 581 27.36 -12.36 -22.20
C GLN A 581 27.44 -11.46 -20.98
N LEU A 582 26.54 -10.50 -20.91
CA LEU A 582 26.42 -9.50 -19.86
C LEU A 582 25.00 -9.51 -19.27
N TYR A 583 24.88 -8.98 -18.07
CA TYR A 583 23.65 -9.03 -17.29
C TYR A 583 23.32 -7.66 -16.67
N VAL A 584 22.02 -7.34 -16.67
CA VAL A 584 21.45 -6.28 -15.82
C VAL A 584 20.56 -6.97 -14.79
N LEU A 585 20.87 -6.76 -13.52
CA LEU A 585 20.12 -7.37 -12.42
C LEU A 585 18.93 -6.50 -12.01
N GLY A 586 17.86 -7.12 -11.58
CA GLY A 586 16.66 -6.43 -11.10
C GLY A 586 15.37 -7.07 -11.60
N GLY A 587 14.23 -6.46 -11.21
CA GLY A 587 12.91 -6.95 -11.56
C GLY A 587 12.41 -8.12 -10.71
N GLY A 588 13.12 -8.50 -9.66
CA GLY A 588 12.75 -9.58 -8.72
C GLY A 588 13.96 -10.15 -7.99
N GLY A 589 13.73 -11.17 -7.17
CA GLY A 589 14.77 -11.82 -6.38
C GLY A 589 15.34 -10.96 -5.25
N ASP A 590 16.40 -11.48 -4.58
CA ASP A 590 16.97 -10.82 -3.41
C ASP A 590 17.78 -9.58 -3.78
N GLU A 591 18.27 -9.52 -5.02
CA GLU A 591 18.95 -8.34 -5.53
C GLU A 591 18.03 -7.12 -5.55
N SER A 592 16.80 -7.26 -5.98
CA SER A 592 15.81 -6.17 -5.99
C SER A 592 15.32 -5.76 -4.60
N LYS A 593 15.57 -6.59 -3.59
CA LYS A 593 15.12 -6.39 -2.20
C LYS A 593 16.21 -5.83 -1.29
N LYS A 594 17.43 -5.62 -1.78
CA LYS A 594 18.58 -5.23 -0.96
C LYS A 594 18.38 -3.97 -0.13
N GLN A 595 17.66 -2.97 -0.66
CA GLN A 595 17.31 -1.76 0.11
C GLN A 595 16.46 -2.09 1.35
N TRP A 596 15.62 -3.13 1.28
CA TRP A 596 14.82 -3.57 2.42
C TRP A 596 15.65 -4.29 3.47
N PHE A 597 16.67 -5.08 3.06
CA PHE A 597 17.62 -5.67 4.01
C PHE A 597 18.27 -4.58 4.87
N MET A 598 18.74 -3.49 4.25
CA MET A 598 19.41 -2.41 4.97
C MET A 598 18.45 -1.67 5.91
N ARG A 599 17.28 -1.29 5.42
CA ARG A 599 16.28 -0.57 6.23
C ARG A 599 15.76 -1.41 7.40
N ILE A 600 15.53 -2.71 7.19
CA ILE A 600 15.04 -3.64 8.22
C ILE A 600 16.15 -3.95 9.23
N ALA A 601 17.40 -4.09 8.78
CA ALA A 601 18.56 -4.27 9.68
C ALA A 601 18.94 -3.00 10.44
N GLY A 602 18.43 -1.83 10.06
CA GLY A 602 18.81 -0.55 10.64
C GLY A 602 20.21 -0.06 10.21
N GLU A 603 20.70 -0.54 9.05
CA GLU A 603 22.01 -0.19 8.51
C GLU A 603 21.94 1.05 7.60
N ASP A 604 23.04 1.81 7.54
CA ASP A 604 23.15 2.95 6.63
C ASP A 604 23.25 2.48 5.17
N SER A 605 22.21 2.77 4.38
CA SER A 605 22.14 2.37 2.97
C SER A 605 23.28 2.92 2.13
N SER A 606 23.87 4.08 2.46
CA SER A 606 24.93 4.71 1.68
C SER A 606 26.23 3.91 1.66
N LYS A 607 26.43 3.02 2.61
CA LYS A 607 27.54 2.07 2.63
C LYS A 607 27.42 1.00 1.55
N PHE A 608 26.19 0.60 1.23
CA PHE A 608 25.89 -0.57 0.40
C PHE A 608 25.32 -0.21 -0.98
N LEU A 609 24.66 0.96 -1.10
CA LEU A 609 24.02 1.41 -2.34
C LEU A 609 24.55 2.77 -2.77
N GLN A 610 24.54 3.00 -4.08
CA GLN A 610 24.82 4.29 -4.69
C GLN A 610 23.72 5.32 -4.37
N ASP A 611 23.84 6.53 -4.89
CA ASP A 611 22.91 7.64 -4.67
C ASP A 611 21.49 7.37 -5.21
N ASP A 612 21.36 6.51 -6.22
CA ASP A 612 20.06 6.05 -6.75
C ASP A 612 19.29 5.12 -5.78
N GLN A 613 19.88 4.76 -4.64
CA GLN A 613 19.36 3.83 -3.63
C GLN A 613 18.99 2.44 -4.19
N PHE A 614 19.56 2.10 -5.33
CA PHE A 614 19.30 0.82 -6.00
C PHE A 614 20.59 0.11 -6.45
N THR A 615 21.52 0.81 -7.10
CA THR A 615 22.76 0.22 -7.61
C THR A 615 23.71 -0.07 -6.45
N PRO A 616 24.23 -1.32 -6.30
CA PRO A 616 25.14 -1.67 -5.22
C PRO A 616 26.49 -1.01 -5.37
N THR A 617 27.11 -0.65 -4.24
CA THR A 617 28.50 -0.18 -4.16
C THR A 617 29.48 -1.35 -4.28
N ASP A 618 30.77 -1.03 -4.51
CA ASP A 618 31.84 -2.04 -4.45
C ASP A 618 31.91 -2.71 -3.06
N TYR A 619 31.62 -1.94 -2.00
CA TYR A 619 31.57 -2.49 -0.65
C TYR A 619 30.55 -3.63 -0.54
N PHE A 620 29.34 -3.46 -1.09
CA PHE A 620 28.31 -4.51 -1.10
C PHE A 620 28.83 -5.79 -1.76
N TRP A 621 29.41 -5.68 -2.95
CA TRP A 621 29.89 -6.83 -3.73
C TRP A 621 31.06 -7.54 -3.08
N GLN A 622 31.96 -6.80 -2.42
CA GLN A 622 33.22 -7.33 -1.89
C GLN A 622 33.14 -7.77 -0.44
N ASN A 623 32.26 -7.16 0.37
CA ASN A 623 32.30 -7.30 1.82
C ASN A 623 31.04 -7.89 2.43
N THR A 624 29.93 -8.06 1.68
CA THR A 624 28.71 -8.65 2.25
C THR A 624 28.54 -10.11 1.84
N LEU A 625 27.91 -10.90 2.73
CA LEU A 625 27.53 -12.28 2.40
C LEU A 625 26.69 -12.32 1.14
N LEU A 626 25.62 -11.49 1.06
CA LEU A 626 24.71 -11.43 -0.08
C LEU A 626 25.42 -11.12 -1.38
N GLY A 627 26.30 -10.10 -1.39
CA GLY A 627 27.11 -9.74 -2.56
C GLY A 627 28.06 -10.85 -3.00
N LYS A 628 28.60 -11.62 -2.05
CA LYS A 628 29.43 -12.79 -2.37
C LYS A 628 28.63 -13.99 -2.88
N MET A 629 27.39 -14.17 -2.40
CA MET A 629 26.53 -15.27 -2.84
C MET A 629 25.95 -15.05 -4.24
N PHE A 630 25.75 -13.81 -4.66
CA PHE A 630 25.34 -13.55 -6.04
C PHE A 630 26.41 -13.94 -7.04
N PRO A 631 26.07 -14.74 -8.07
CA PRO A 631 27.02 -15.22 -9.07
C PRO A 631 27.33 -14.14 -10.13
N PHE A 632 27.50 -12.89 -9.71
CA PHE A 632 27.71 -11.74 -10.58
C PHE A 632 28.79 -10.81 -10.06
N THR A 633 29.58 -10.25 -11.00
CA THR A 633 30.62 -9.25 -10.71
C THR A 633 30.36 -8.01 -11.57
N PRO A 634 30.39 -6.79 -11.01
CA PRO A 634 30.31 -5.56 -11.79
C PRO A 634 31.40 -5.48 -12.86
N VAL A 635 31.03 -5.09 -14.08
CA VAL A 635 31.94 -4.92 -15.21
C VAL A 635 32.01 -3.46 -15.64
N THR A 636 30.82 -2.83 -15.77
CA THR A 636 30.70 -1.45 -16.23
C THR A 636 29.35 -0.89 -15.80
N TYR A 637 29.18 0.40 -15.98
CA TYR A 637 27.89 1.08 -15.82
C TYR A 637 27.49 1.70 -17.16
N PHE A 638 26.21 1.85 -17.40
CA PHE A 638 25.70 2.27 -18.68
C PHE A 638 24.48 3.22 -18.48
N ASP A 639 24.47 4.31 -19.23
CA ASP A 639 23.31 5.22 -19.27
C ASP A 639 22.24 4.66 -20.21
N PRO A 640 21.02 4.34 -19.72
CA PRO A 640 19.96 3.78 -20.55
C PRO A 640 19.44 4.73 -21.62
N ASN A 641 19.67 6.07 -21.48
CA ASN A 641 19.19 7.07 -22.42
C ASN A 641 20.20 7.38 -23.52
N THR A 642 21.49 7.49 -23.17
CA THR A 642 22.55 7.88 -24.12
C THR A 642 23.39 6.70 -24.61
N HIS A 643 23.24 5.51 -24.00
CA HIS A 643 24.04 4.31 -24.26
C HIS A 643 25.56 4.48 -24.01
N VAL A 644 25.95 5.51 -23.26
CA VAL A 644 27.36 5.73 -22.87
C VAL A 644 27.73 4.79 -21.73
N GLN A 645 28.89 4.16 -21.84
CA GLN A 645 29.45 3.29 -20.80
C GLN A 645 30.49 4.04 -19.95
N SER A 646 30.55 3.66 -18.66
CA SER A 646 31.53 4.19 -17.71
C SER A 646 32.08 3.06 -16.83
N ALA A 647 33.35 3.09 -16.55
CA ALA A 647 34.00 2.15 -15.64
C ALA A 647 33.60 2.41 -14.16
N THR A 648 33.17 3.62 -13.85
CA THR A 648 32.72 4.04 -12.52
C THR A 648 31.23 4.43 -12.58
N TYR A 649 30.53 4.21 -11.47
CA TYR A 649 29.13 4.61 -11.35
C TYR A 649 28.97 6.13 -11.54
N GLN A 650 27.94 6.53 -12.27
CA GLN A 650 27.46 7.90 -12.40
C GLN A 650 25.94 7.90 -12.14
N SER A 651 25.44 8.98 -11.60
CA SER A 651 24.02 9.09 -11.29
C SER A 651 23.14 8.85 -12.52
N GLY A 652 22.17 7.94 -12.40
CA GLY A 652 21.31 7.52 -13.51
C GLY A 652 21.85 6.36 -14.35
N TYR A 653 23.07 5.91 -14.12
CA TYR A 653 23.65 4.75 -14.82
C TYR A 653 23.21 3.43 -14.17
N ILE A 654 23.01 2.41 -14.99
CA ILE A 654 22.64 1.06 -14.57
C ILE A 654 23.89 0.18 -14.53
N GLY A 655 24.02 -0.63 -13.48
CA GLY A 655 25.12 -1.59 -13.35
C GLY A 655 24.99 -2.74 -14.37
N VAL A 656 26.10 -3.08 -15.02
CA VAL A 656 26.24 -4.20 -15.93
C VAL A 656 27.22 -5.21 -15.35
N TYR A 657 26.85 -6.48 -15.39
CA TYR A 657 27.52 -7.54 -14.66
C TYR A 657 27.94 -8.68 -15.57
N SER A 658 29.04 -9.36 -15.21
CA SER A 658 29.41 -10.67 -15.74
C SER A 658 29.07 -11.77 -14.74
N LYS A 659 28.74 -12.96 -15.24
CA LYS A 659 28.47 -14.12 -14.37
C LYS A 659 29.78 -14.70 -13.84
N THR A 660 29.89 -14.79 -12.50
CA THR A 660 31.10 -15.30 -11.81
C THR A 660 30.68 -15.94 -10.49
N ILE A 661 30.88 -17.23 -10.33
CA ILE A 661 30.67 -17.93 -9.06
C ILE A 661 31.83 -17.61 -8.12
N LYS A 662 31.54 -17.00 -6.98
CA LYS A 662 32.52 -16.51 -6.00
C LYS A 662 32.82 -17.51 -4.87
N TYR A 663 31.91 -18.44 -4.61
CA TYR A 663 32.11 -19.56 -3.68
C TYR A 663 32.24 -20.85 -4.49
N PRO A 664 33.45 -21.33 -4.74
CA PRO A 664 33.64 -22.55 -5.47
C PRO A 664 33.23 -23.78 -4.65
N VAL A 665 33.10 -24.91 -5.32
CA VAL A 665 32.74 -26.21 -4.74
C VAL A 665 33.82 -26.90 -3.95
N ASP A 666 35.00 -26.29 -3.77
CA ASP A 666 36.18 -26.88 -3.07
C ASP A 666 35.95 -26.99 -1.53
N GLY A 667 35.03 -26.23 -0.98
CA GLY A 667 34.65 -26.29 0.43
C GLY A 667 35.62 -25.61 1.41
N ASN A 668 36.58 -24.82 0.94
CA ASN A 668 37.58 -24.17 1.80
C ASN A 668 37.11 -22.86 2.45
N GLY A 669 35.99 -22.29 2.02
CA GLY A 669 35.41 -21.07 2.56
C GLY A 669 34.33 -21.31 3.61
N PRO A 670 33.73 -20.24 4.16
CA PRO A 670 32.62 -20.30 5.11
C PRO A 670 31.36 -20.94 4.51
N LEU A 671 31.17 -20.85 3.20
CA LEU A 671 30.07 -21.44 2.45
C LEU A 671 30.59 -22.30 1.29
N LYS A 672 29.79 -23.30 0.92
CA LYS A 672 30.03 -24.16 -0.24
C LYS A 672 28.79 -24.14 -1.12
N LEU A 673 28.90 -23.78 -2.39
CA LEU A 673 27.80 -23.91 -3.35
C LEU A 673 27.49 -25.40 -3.58
N VAL A 674 26.28 -25.85 -3.24
CA VAL A 674 25.87 -27.26 -3.39
C VAL A 674 24.84 -27.45 -4.49
N TYR A 675 24.13 -26.38 -4.86
CA TYR A 675 23.15 -26.43 -5.92
C TYR A 675 22.96 -25.05 -6.58
N SER A 676 22.81 -25.06 -7.89
CA SER A 676 22.34 -23.91 -8.69
C SER A 676 21.25 -24.40 -9.66
N SER A 677 20.19 -23.61 -9.81
CA SER A 677 19.07 -23.99 -10.67
C SER A 677 19.43 -23.96 -12.17
N PRO A 678 18.67 -24.69 -13.02
CA PRO A 678 19.02 -24.91 -14.43
C PRO A 678 19.20 -23.64 -15.25
N SER A 679 18.38 -22.62 -15.06
CA SER A 679 18.42 -21.38 -15.86
C SER A 679 19.72 -20.58 -15.64
N LEU A 680 20.40 -20.76 -14.51
CA LEU A 680 21.73 -20.19 -14.29
C LEU A 680 22.82 -20.86 -15.14
N ASN A 681 22.59 -22.08 -15.59
CA ASN A 681 23.57 -22.88 -16.34
C ASN A 681 23.27 -22.95 -17.84
N SER A 682 22.10 -22.48 -18.28
CA SER A 682 21.67 -22.44 -19.68
C SER A 682 22.02 -21.10 -20.33
N ASN A 683 22.43 -21.12 -21.58
CA ASN A 683 22.67 -19.94 -22.42
C ASN A 683 21.36 -19.54 -23.12
N SER A 684 20.24 -19.39 -22.37
CA SER A 684 18.99 -18.93 -22.96
C SER A 684 18.98 -17.41 -23.02
N SER A 685 18.84 -16.84 -24.19
CA SER A 685 18.77 -15.40 -24.40
C SER A 685 17.52 -14.79 -23.73
N GLY A 686 17.72 -13.76 -22.92
CA GLY A 686 16.66 -12.91 -22.44
C GLY A 686 16.63 -12.67 -20.93
N ILE A 687 15.86 -13.44 -20.17
CA ILE A 687 15.72 -13.26 -18.73
C ILE A 687 16.37 -14.44 -18.01
N ILE A 688 17.28 -14.15 -17.10
CA ILE A 688 17.90 -15.13 -16.21
C ILE A 688 17.15 -15.14 -14.89
N SER A 689 16.81 -16.33 -14.40
CA SER A 689 16.19 -16.59 -13.12
C SER A 689 16.98 -17.69 -12.45
N GLY A 690 17.39 -17.54 -11.19
CA GLY A 690 18.23 -18.56 -10.59
C GLY A 690 18.17 -18.64 -9.08
N VAL A 691 18.03 -19.86 -8.59
CA VAL A 691 18.10 -20.20 -7.16
C VAL A 691 19.45 -20.85 -6.88
N LEU A 692 20.15 -20.35 -5.87
CA LEU A 692 21.42 -20.92 -5.41
C LEU A 692 21.27 -21.37 -3.96
N LEU A 693 21.75 -22.58 -3.68
CA LEU A 693 21.79 -23.12 -2.34
C LEU A 693 23.26 -23.35 -1.92
N TYR A 694 23.60 -22.77 -0.80
CA TYR A 694 24.94 -22.88 -0.20
C TYR A 694 24.84 -23.68 1.10
N GLN A 695 25.74 -24.65 1.27
CA GLN A 695 25.93 -25.32 2.55
C GLN A 695 26.84 -24.45 3.43
N ILE A 696 26.46 -24.27 4.69
CA ILE A 696 27.32 -23.66 5.70
C ILE A 696 28.39 -24.68 6.05
N ASN A 697 29.65 -24.32 5.87
CA ASN A 697 30.77 -25.25 6.09
C ASN A 697 30.93 -25.52 7.60
N PRO A 698 30.62 -26.72 8.09
CA PRO A 698 30.71 -27.03 9.53
C PRO A 698 32.15 -27.10 10.05
N ASN A 699 33.12 -27.26 9.16
CA ASN A 699 34.56 -27.39 9.49
C ASN A 699 35.33 -26.09 9.26
N TYR A 700 34.65 -25.00 8.91
CA TYR A 700 35.29 -23.71 8.71
C TYR A 700 35.77 -23.15 10.05
N VAL A 701 37.08 -22.82 10.09
CA VAL A 701 37.69 -22.18 11.26
C VAL A 701 37.88 -20.70 10.94
N LEU A 702 37.27 -19.84 11.73
CA LEU A 702 37.47 -18.39 11.61
C LEU A 702 38.99 -18.12 11.66
N GLN A 703 39.49 -17.52 10.61
CA GLN A 703 40.88 -17.01 10.65
C GLN A 703 40.90 -15.88 11.67
N THR A 704 41.32 -16.19 12.90
CA THR A 704 41.75 -15.15 13.81
C THR A 704 42.84 -14.38 13.08
N SER A 705 42.51 -13.16 12.68
CA SER A 705 43.51 -12.23 12.18
C SER A 705 44.56 -12.00 13.30
N ASN A 706 45.56 -12.87 13.34
CA ASN A 706 46.81 -12.46 13.94
C ASN A 706 47.31 -11.28 13.10
N THR A 707 47.07 -10.09 13.59
CA THR A 707 47.73 -8.87 13.13
C THR A 707 49.19 -8.94 13.50
N ASN A 708 49.92 -9.88 12.94
CA ASN A 708 51.34 -9.75 12.69
C ASN A 708 51.47 -9.12 11.30
N ILE A 709 51.34 -7.82 11.26
CA ILE A 709 51.87 -7.03 10.15
C ILE A 709 53.37 -7.30 10.18
N PRO A 710 53.97 -7.88 9.15
CA PRO A 710 55.40 -7.89 9.00
C PRO A 710 55.82 -6.42 8.86
N THR A 711 56.47 -5.90 9.87
CA THR A 711 57.15 -4.61 9.79
C THR A 711 58.19 -4.71 8.65
N PRO A 712 58.12 -3.89 7.59
CA PRO A 712 59.24 -3.84 6.62
C PRO A 712 60.45 -3.32 7.38
N GLN A 713 61.55 -4.12 7.38
CA GLN A 713 62.85 -3.63 7.80
C GLN A 713 63.24 -2.51 6.84
N VAL A 714 63.17 -1.31 7.32
CA VAL A 714 63.79 -0.14 6.66
C VAL A 714 65.26 -0.08 7.12
N ASN A 715 66.15 -0.36 6.19
CA ASN A 715 67.56 -0.03 6.37
C ASN A 715 67.71 1.45 6.71
N SER A 716 68.30 1.68 7.89
CA SER A 716 68.61 3.00 8.38
C SER A 716 69.72 3.63 7.54
N THR A 717 69.39 4.61 6.72
CA THR A 717 70.33 5.66 6.30
C THR A 717 69.90 6.96 6.98
N THR A 718 70.72 7.40 7.86
CA THR A 718 70.62 8.63 8.67
C THR A 718 70.53 9.84 7.73
N ILE A 719 69.40 10.55 7.76
CA ILE A 719 69.30 11.93 7.33
C ILE A 719 68.54 12.69 8.42
N ASN A 720 69.14 13.76 8.93
CA ASN A 720 68.69 14.62 10.01
C ASN A 720 67.26 15.15 9.76
N PRO A 721 66.43 15.20 10.79
CA PRO A 721 65.07 15.74 10.65
C PRO A 721 65.12 17.27 10.69
N THR A 722 64.75 17.90 9.57
CA THR A 722 64.25 19.27 9.61
C THR A 722 62.80 19.23 10.05
N THR A 723 62.54 19.79 11.20
CA THR A 723 61.23 19.99 11.80
C THR A 723 60.34 20.78 10.84
N VAL A 724 59.36 20.11 10.28
CA VAL A 724 58.17 20.77 9.73
C VAL A 724 57.02 20.42 10.62
N ASN A 725 56.56 21.39 11.41
CA ASN A 725 55.35 21.34 12.19
C ASN A 725 54.17 21.02 11.26
N PRO A 726 53.27 20.08 11.60
CA PRO A 726 51.99 19.97 10.92
C PRO A 726 51.18 21.22 11.32
N THR A 727 50.97 22.09 10.36
CA THR A 727 50.01 23.18 10.45
C THR A 727 48.61 22.54 10.66
N SER A 728 48.09 22.71 11.86
CA SER A 728 46.68 22.48 12.19
C SER A 728 45.88 23.40 11.28
N VAL A 729 45.23 22.86 10.26
CA VAL A 729 44.19 23.57 9.51
C VAL A 729 43.02 23.68 10.46
N ASN A 730 42.85 24.83 11.11
CA ASN A 730 41.57 25.22 11.72
C ASN A 730 40.52 25.24 10.62
N PRO A 731 39.34 24.65 10.79
CA PRO A 731 38.28 24.78 9.81
C PRO A 731 37.86 26.24 9.78
N THR A 732 38.15 26.93 8.69
CA THR A 732 37.57 28.22 8.34
C THR A 732 36.08 27.97 8.07
N SER A 733 35.20 28.43 8.95
CA SER A 733 33.75 28.30 8.73
C SER A 733 33.30 29.25 7.65
N ASP A 734 33.06 28.73 6.46
CA ASP A 734 32.42 29.46 5.36
C ASP A 734 30.98 29.82 5.72
N VAL A 735 30.50 30.98 5.23
CA VAL A 735 29.10 31.43 5.40
C VAL A 735 28.45 31.65 4.05
N GLY A 736 27.17 31.36 3.92
CA GLY A 736 26.37 31.72 2.76
C GLY A 736 25.80 33.15 2.91
N VAL A 737 25.93 33.98 1.89
CA VAL A 737 25.38 35.34 1.87
C VAL A 737 24.39 35.48 0.73
N ILE A 738 23.12 35.71 1.03
CA ILE A 738 22.02 35.96 0.08
C ILE A 738 21.76 37.44 0.06
N SER A 739 22.00 38.08 -1.07
CA SER A 739 21.72 39.51 -1.30
C SER A 739 20.31 39.72 -1.85
N THR A 740 19.55 40.59 -1.21
CA THR A 740 18.18 40.97 -1.60
C THR A 740 18.04 42.49 -1.64
N LYS A 741 16.91 42.98 -2.17
CA LYS A 741 16.66 44.42 -2.14
C LYS A 741 16.54 45.01 -0.69
N TYR A 742 16.24 44.17 0.29
CA TYR A 742 16.09 44.57 1.70
C TYR A 742 17.39 44.46 2.51
N GLY A 743 18.45 43.92 1.90
CA GLY A 743 19.75 43.70 2.52
C GLY A 743 20.25 42.29 2.38
N ASN A 744 21.30 41.95 3.11
CA ASN A 744 21.92 40.62 3.08
C ASN A 744 21.43 39.73 4.20
N ILE A 745 21.18 38.46 3.86
CA ILE A 745 20.91 37.36 4.82
C ILE A 745 22.19 36.53 4.90
N VAL A 746 22.78 36.40 6.09
CA VAL A 746 24.01 35.62 6.31
C VAL A 746 23.67 34.33 7.01
N ILE A 747 24.03 33.21 6.40
CA ILE A 747 23.75 31.85 6.87
C ILE A 747 25.06 31.22 7.35
N LYS A 748 25.13 30.83 8.64
CA LYS A 748 26.17 29.96 9.16
C LYS A 748 25.78 28.51 8.85
N PHE A 749 26.67 27.78 8.21
CA PHE A 749 26.45 26.38 7.86
C PHE A 749 26.57 25.43 9.06
N ARG A 750 25.96 24.29 8.94
CA ARG A 750 25.95 23.20 9.92
C ARG A 750 26.55 21.95 9.31
N ASP A 751 27.83 22.06 8.92
CA ASP A 751 28.63 20.94 8.37
C ASP A 751 28.73 19.77 9.36
N ASP A 752 28.58 20.07 10.65
CA ASP A 752 28.59 19.08 11.72
C ASP A 752 27.44 18.09 11.67
N VAL A 753 26.31 18.45 11.03
CA VAL A 753 25.09 17.61 10.96
C VAL A 753 24.59 17.38 9.54
N ALA A 754 24.98 18.21 8.56
CA ALA A 754 24.49 18.12 7.18
C ALA A 754 25.58 18.45 6.14
N PRO A 755 26.74 17.77 6.16
CA PRO A 755 27.91 18.12 5.32
C PRO A 755 27.62 18.01 3.81
N LYS A 756 26.85 17.02 3.35
CA LYS A 756 26.53 16.84 1.94
C LYS A 756 25.55 17.94 1.44
N THR A 757 24.62 18.33 2.28
CA THR A 757 23.65 19.39 1.99
C THR A 757 24.34 20.75 1.91
N VAL A 758 25.25 21.04 2.84
CA VAL A 758 26.08 22.25 2.81
C VAL A 758 26.95 22.29 1.57
N ALA A 759 27.66 21.20 1.26
CA ALA A 759 28.49 21.12 0.05
C ALA A 759 27.66 21.31 -1.24
N ASN A 760 26.42 20.80 -1.28
CA ASN A 760 25.50 21.02 -2.41
C ASN A 760 25.09 22.50 -2.52
N PHE A 761 24.68 23.12 -1.42
CA PHE A 761 24.31 24.52 -1.41
C PHE A 761 25.48 25.42 -1.84
N GLU A 762 26.68 25.16 -1.31
CA GLU A 762 27.89 25.87 -1.70
C GLU A 762 28.23 25.71 -3.18
N LYS A 763 28.18 24.48 -3.71
CA LYS A 763 28.40 24.18 -5.13
C LYS A 763 27.46 25.01 -6.02
N LEU A 764 26.18 25.01 -5.70
CA LEU A 764 25.15 25.74 -6.46
C LEU A 764 25.34 27.26 -6.32
N ALA A 765 25.65 27.76 -5.13
CA ALA A 765 25.93 29.18 -4.90
C ALA A 765 27.19 29.64 -5.67
N LYS A 766 28.30 28.88 -5.59
CA LYS A 766 29.55 29.17 -6.33
C LYS A 766 29.37 29.14 -7.85
N SER A 767 28.44 28.37 -8.38
CA SER A 767 28.10 28.32 -9.80
C SER A 767 27.13 29.43 -10.26
N GLY A 768 26.64 30.28 -9.35
CA GLY A 768 25.62 31.30 -9.66
C GLY A 768 24.23 30.73 -9.90
N PHE A 769 24.01 29.46 -9.51
CA PHE A 769 22.71 28.82 -9.73
C PHE A 769 21.55 29.59 -9.07
N TYR A 770 21.75 30.13 -7.89
CA TYR A 770 20.74 30.86 -7.15
C TYR A 770 20.57 32.33 -7.57
N ASP A 771 21.52 32.91 -8.31
CA ASP A 771 21.47 34.30 -8.70
C ASP A 771 20.22 34.60 -9.54
N GLY A 772 19.40 35.55 -9.11
CA GLY A 772 18.15 35.92 -9.75
C GLY A 772 16.94 35.05 -9.45
N THR A 773 17.09 33.99 -8.67
CA THR A 773 15.92 33.18 -8.19
C THR A 773 15.11 33.98 -7.16
N ILE A 774 13.88 33.53 -6.87
CA ILE A 774 12.92 34.25 -6.05
C ILE A 774 12.53 33.35 -4.87
N PHE A 775 12.26 33.94 -3.72
CA PHE A 775 11.48 33.27 -2.67
C PHE A 775 10.03 33.14 -3.16
N HIS A 776 9.74 32.06 -3.86
CA HIS A 776 8.50 31.86 -4.62
C HIS A 776 7.32 31.40 -3.76
N ARG A 777 7.55 30.99 -2.51
CA ARG A 777 6.51 30.60 -1.57
C ARG A 777 6.78 31.23 -0.21
N ILE A 778 5.86 32.08 0.22
CA ILE A 778 5.97 32.84 1.48
C ILE A 778 4.71 32.61 2.28
N ILE A 779 4.85 32.00 3.46
CA ILE A 779 3.74 31.74 4.39
C ILE A 779 4.05 32.47 5.70
N PRO A 780 3.35 33.56 6.00
CA PRO A 780 3.57 34.33 7.22
C PRO A 780 3.51 33.48 8.50
N GLY A 781 4.49 33.64 9.38
CA GLY A 781 4.60 32.86 10.61
C GLY A 781 5.08 31.42 10.43
N PHE A 782 5.45 31.00 9.23
CA PHE A 782 5.94 29.67 8.93
C PHE A 782 7.29 29.68 8.18
N VAL A 783 7.31 29.89 6.85
CA VAL A 783 8.54 29.81 6.05
C VAL A 783 8.58 30.83 4.92
N ILE A 784 9.80 31.15 4.45
CA ILE A 784 10.09 31.67 3.12
C ILE A 784 10.89 30.63 2.34
N GLN A 785 10.39 30.16 1.21
CA GLN A 785 10.99 29.09 0.40
C GLN A 785 11.45 29.62 -0.96
N GLY A 786 12.68 29.29 -1.34
CA GLY A 786 13.31 29.72 -2.61
C GLY A 786 14.23 28.64 -3.21
N GLY A 787 15.08 29.03 -4.16
CA GLY A 787 16.06 28.14 -4.79
C GLY A 787 15.53 27.34 -5.99
N ASP A 788 14.37 27.70 -6.52
CA ASP A 788 13.81 27.13 -7.75
C ASP A 788 14.31 27.88 -8.98
N PRO A 789 15.03 27.23 -9.94
CA PRO A 789 15.53 27.87 -11.16
C PRO A 789 14.41 28.37 -12.09
N ASN A 790 13.21 27.79 -12.06
CA ASN A 790 12.08 28.23 -12.88
C ASN A 790 11.64 29.64 -12.55
N THR A 791 11.99 30.16 -11.36
CA THR A 791 11.64 31.53 -10.94
C THR A 791 12.44 32.61 -11.63
N LYS A 792 13.51 32.28 -12.38
CA LYS A 792 14.31 33.25 -13.15
C LYS A 792 13.58 33.75 -14.39
N SER A 793 12.91 32.85 -15.13
CA SER A 793 12.30 33.16 -16.43
C SER A 793 11.07 32.31 -16.76
N GLY A 794 10.72 31.34 -15.92
CA GLY A 794 9.57 30.44 -16.12
C GLY A 794 8.24 31.10 -15.78
N SER A 795 7.15 30.57 -16.33
CA SER A 795 5.78 30.94 -15.95
C SER A 795 5.55 30.67 -14.46
N ARG A 796 4.75 31.51 -13.80
CA ARG A 796 4.39 31.36 -12.38
C ARG A 796 3.79 30.00 -12.04
N ASP A 797 3.09 29.37 -13.00
CA ASP A 797 2.51 28.02 -12.81
C ASP A 797 3.57 26.93 -12.67
N THR A 798 4.82 27.20 -13.07
CA THR A 798 5.95 26.26 -12.94
C THR A 798 6.78 26.48 -11.67
N TRP A 799 6.50 27.55 -10.91
CA TRP A 799 7.26 27.86 -9.71
C TRP A 799 7.03 26.81 -8.62
N GLY A 800 8.09 26.41 -7.95
CA GLY A 800 8.09 25.34 -6.96
C GLY A 800 8.36 23.95 -7.55
N THR A 801 8.44 23.82 -8.89
CA THR A 801 8.65 22.51 -9.56
C THR A 801 10.07 22.30 -10.09
N GLY A 802 10.90 23.35 -10.17
CA GLY A 802 12.27 23.28 -10.67
C GLY A 802 13.25 22.76 -9.63
N ASP A 803 14.35 22.17 -10.12
CA ASP A 803 15.44 21.64 -9.31
C ASP A 803 16.80 21.82 -10.01
N ALA A 804 17.88 21.27 -9.43
CA ALA A 804 19.23 21.36 -9.99
C ALA A 804 19.55 20.26 -11.04
N GLY A 805 18.56 19.48 -11.45
CA GLY A 805 18.72 18.32 -12.33
C GLY A 805 19.21 17.04 -11.63
N TYR A 806 19.35 17.07 -10.31
CA TYR A 806 19.71 15.92 -9.48
C TYR A 806 19.15 16.09 -8.06
N THR A 807 19.14 15.04 -7.26
CA THR A 807 18.70 15.07 -5.87
C THR A 807 19.84 14.74 -4.92
N ILE A 808 19.70 15.14 -3.65
CA ILE A 808 20.65 14.83 -2.57
C ILE A 808 19.95 14.00 -1.48
N PRO A 809 20.69 13.11 -0.79
CA PRO A 809 20.13 12.34 0.31
C PRO A 809 19.81 13.24 1.50
N PRO A 810 18.82 12.87 2.34
CA PRO A 810 18.52 13.61 3.56
C PRO A 810 19.61 13.42 4.61
N GLU A 811 19.86 14.48 5.37
CA GLU A 811 20.75 14.47 6.55
C GLU A 811 19.95 14.96 7.75
N PHE A 812 19.06 14.11 8.28
CA PHE A 812 18.22 14.47 9.42
C PHE A 812 19.03 14.50 10.71
N SER A 813 18.73 15.48 11.55
CA SER A 813 19.41 15.69 12.83
C SER A 813 18.41 15.91 13.97
N THR A 814 18.90 16.00 15.20
CA THR A 814 18.08 16.33 16.37
C THR A 814 17.79 17.82 16.52
N LEU A 815 18.29 18.64 15.59
CA LEU A 815 18.04 20.08 15.57
C LEU A 815 16.56 20.36 15.40
N LYS A 816 16.12 21.49 15.96
CA LYS A 816 14.73 21.93 15.95
C LYS A 816 14.49 22.98 14.88
N HIS A 817 13.36 22.90 14.18
CA HIS A 817 12.93 23.91 13.25
C HIS A 817 12.36 25.13 14.00
N VAL A 818 13.26 25.89 14.59
CA VAL A 818 12.91 27.17 15.22
C VAL A 818 13.19 28.33 14.28
N LYS A 819 12.63 29.49 14.55
CA LYS A 819 12.76 30.69 13.73
C LYS A 819 14.21 30.96 13.32
N TYR A 820 14.44 31.28 12.04
CA TYR A 820 15.74 31.52 11.38
C TYR A 820 16.62 30.30 11.10
N MET A 821 16.15 29.09 11.36
CA MET A 821 16.80 27.88 10.82
C MET A 821 16.60 27.77 9.30
N VAL A 822 17.61 27.24 8.61
CA VAL A 822 17.61 27.02 7.16
C VAL A 822 17.60 25.53 6.88
N SER A 823 16.63 25.09 6.08
CA SER A 823 16.40 23.68 5.82
C SER A 823 16.13 23.42 4.33
N MET A 824 16.47 22.20 3.85
CA MET A 824 16.20 21.81 2.46
C MET A 824 14.72 21.50 2.25
N ALA A 825 14.15 22.10 1.20
CA ALA A 825 12.83 21.69 0.72
C ALA A 825 12.92 20.37 -0.05
N ARG A 826 11.84 19.61 -0.02
CA ARG A 826 11.73 18.35 -0.75
C ARG A 826 10.27 18.04 -1.12
N GLY A 827 10.10 17.19 -2.11
CA GLY A 827 8.80 16.60 -2.45
C GLY A 827 8.40 15.47 -1.47
N PRO A 828 7.40 14.66 -1.85
CA PRO A 828 6.94 13.54 -1.00
C PRO A 828 8.02 12.50 -0.69
N SER A 829 8.93 12.21 -1.61
CA SER A 829 10.06 11.33 -1.36
C SER A 829 11.07 11.99 -0.42
N ILE A 830 11.60 11.23 0.54
CA ILE A 830 12.64 11.73 1.46
C ILE A 830 13.93 12.11 0.74
N ASN A 831 14.20 11.50 -0.43
CA ASN A 831 15.40 11.71 -1.25
C ASN A 831 15.16 12.68 -2.41
N SER A 832 14.14 13.53 -2.35
CA SER A 832 13.81 14.49 -3.40
C SER A 832 14.32 15.92 -3.14
N ALA A 833 15.15 16.12 -2.13
CA ALA A 833 15.83 17.39 -1.94
C ALA A 833 16.83 17.65 -3.09
N SER A 834 16.91 18.89 -3.57
CA SER A 834 17.79 19.26 -4.69
C SER A 834 18.38 20.67 -4.49
N SER A 835 17.77 21.70 -5.07
CA SER A 835 18.21 23.09 -4.96
C SER A 835 17.32 23.93 -4.05
N GLN A 836 16.06 23.57 -3.88
CA GLN A 836 15.11 24.39 -3.12
C GLN A 836 15.35 24.27 -1.62
N PHE A 837 15.31 25.42 -0.94
CA PHE A 837 15.48 25.54 0.51
C PHE A 837 14.47 26.51 1.09
N PHE A 838 14.29 26.46 2.41
CA PHE A 838 13.44 27.41 3.12
C PHE A 838 14.11 27.92 4.40
N ILE A 839 13.76 29.14 4.77
CA ILE A 839 14.17 29.77 6.03
C ILE A 839 12.92 29.86 6.92
N MET A 840 13.05 29.43 8.15
CA MET A 840 11.97 29.49 9.13
C MET A 840 11.70 30.92 9.56
N ILE A 841 10.43 31.34 9.55
CA ILE A 841 9.97 32.62 10.11
C ILE A 841 9.01 32.43 11.29
N GLY A 842 8.85 31.18 11.72
CA GLY A 842 8.16 30.72 12.92
C GLY A 842 8.66 29.36 13.33
N ASP A 843 8.31 28.90 14.52
CA ASP A 843 8.69 27.57 15.01
C ASP A 843 7.77 26.49 14.44
N ALA A 844 8.35 25.37 13.97
CA ALA A 844 7.61 24.27 13.35
C ALA A 844 8.11 22.89 13.82
N PRO A 845 7.77 22.46 15.05
CA PRO A 845 8.23 21.18 15.58
C PRO A 845 7.74 19.96 14.79
N ASN A 846 6.69 20.11 13.96
CA ASN A 846 6.20 19.08 13.07
C ASN A 846 7.15 18.75 11.89
N LEU A 847 8.16 19.61 11.63
CA LEU A 847 9.22 19.38 10.63
C LEU A 847 10.46 18.69 11.22
N ASP A 848 10.58 18.61 12.55
CA ASP A 848 11.76 18.07 13.24
C ASP A 848 12.00 16.60 12.83
N GLY A 849 13.26 16.28 12.51
CA GLY A 849 13.67 14.96 12.04
C GLY A 849 13.10 14.53 10.68
N LYS A 850 12.42 15.44 9.95
CA LYS A 850 11.80 15.14 8.62
C LYS A 850 12.37 15.96 7.48
N TYR A 851 13.05 17.06 7.78
CA TYR A 851 13.74 17.91 6.83
C TYR A 851 15.17 18.16 7.30
N THR A 852 16.09 18.32 6.36
CA THR A 852 17.52 18.51 6.63
C THR A 852 17.80 19.96 6.98
N ILE A 853 18.07 20.24 8.26
CA ILE A 853 18.56 21.55 8.69
C ILE A 853 20.06 21.59 8.38
N PHE A 854 20.47 22.57 7.54
CA PHE A 854 21.85 22.69 7.09
C PHE A 854 22.47 24.07 7.40
N GLY A 855 21.70 24.98 7.99
CA GLY A 855 22.18 26.31 8.32
C GLY A 855 21.31 27.05 9.33
N GLN A 856 21.82 28.20 9.77
CA GLN A 856 21.12 29.17 10.61
C GLN A 856 21.45 30.58 10.17
N VAL A 857 20.44 31.44 10.08
CA VAL A 857 20.65 32.86 9.82
C VAL A 857 21.29 33.51 11.05
N ILE A 858 22.50 34.04 10.88
CA ILE A 858 23.26 34.72 11.94
C ILE A 858 23.27 36.26 11.80
N SER A 859 22.90 36.78 10.62
CA SER A 859 22.72 38.20 10.38
C SER A 859 21.68 38.44 9.27
N GLY A 860 20.92 39.51 9.32
CA GLY A 860 19.84 39.80 8.38
C GLY A 860 18.50 39.15 8.75
N GLN A 861 18.28 38.85 10.05
CA GLN A 861 16.99 38.38 10.54
C GLN A 861 15.83 39.33 10.22
N ASP A 862 16.08 40.65 10.31
CA ASP A 862 15.13 41.70 9.92
C ASP A 862 14.81 41.68 8.41
N VAL A 863 15.79 41.28 7.58
CA VAL A 863 15.60 41.09 6.14
C VAL A 863 14.70 39.86 5.87
N VAL A 864 14.92 38.76 6.60
CA VAL A 864 14.07 37.58 6.53
C VAL A 864 12.64 37.92 6.94
N ASP A 865 12.44 38.67 8.02
CA ASP A 865 11.11 39.08 8.49
C ASP A 865 10.42 40.04 7.49
N LYS A 866 11.15 40.96 6.84
CA LYS A 866 10.61 41.82 5.80
C LYS A 866 10.14 41.01 4.57
N ILE A 867 10.90 40.02 4.13
CA ILE A 867 10.50 39.14 3.06
C ILE A 867 9.29 38.28 3.48
N GLY A 868 9.24 37.80 4.74
CA GLY A 868 8.12 37.07 5.28
C GLY A 868 6.82 37.86 5.41
N ALA A 869 6.90 39.20 5.36
CA ALA A 869 5.76 40.13 5.41
C ALA A 869 5.28 40.60 4.00
N ILE A 870 5.92 40.14 2.91
CA ILE A 870 5.53 40.49 1.53
C ILE A 870 4.11 39.97 1.27
N LYS A 871 3.32 40.77 0.56
CA LYS A 871 1.98 40.35 0.14
C LYS A 871 2.03 39.22 -0.85
N THR A 872 1.31 38.14 -0.54
CA THR A 872 1.21 36.93 -1.37
C THR A 872 -0.19 36.76 -1.93
N ASP A 873 -0.30 36.02 -3.02
CA ASP A 873 -1.55 35.49 -3.53
C ASP A 873 -2.06 34.37 -2.58
N PRO A 874 -3.27 34.52 -2.01
CA PRO A 874 -3.81 33.54 -1.05
C PRO A 874 -4.03 32.13 -1.64
N ALA A 875 -4.10 31.98 -2.95
CA ALA A 875 -4.31 30.69 -3.61
C ALA A 875 -3.00 29.92 -3.85
N THR A 876 -1.86 30.63 -3.99
CA THR A 876 -0.59 30.02 -4.39
C THR A 876 0.56 30.25 -3.40
N ASP A 877 0.38 31.09 -2.38
CA ASP A 877 1.44 31.57 -1.46
C ASP A 877 2.59 32.32 -2.18
N GLN A 878 2.44 32.65 -3.47
CA GLN A 878 3.47 33.32 -4.25
C GLN A 878 3.44 34.84 -4.02
N PRO A 879 4.61 35.55 -4.02
CA PRO A 879 4.65 36.98 -3.88
C PRO A 879 3.89 37.68 -5.03
N ILE A 880 3.05 38.66 -4.73
CA ILE A 880 2.31 39.46 -5.74
C ILE A 880 3.30 40.18 -6.64
N ASP A 881 4.29 40.84 -6.05
CA ASP A 881 5.42 41.41 -6.75
C ASP A 881 6.68 40.53 -6.55
N PRO A 882 7.11 39.79 -7.58
CA PRO A 882 8.29 38.93 -7.50
C PRO A 882 9.59 39.65 -7.17
N GLU A 883 9.73 40.90 -7.58
CA GLU A 883 10.96 41.66 -7.37
C GLU A 883 11.22 41.97 -5.88
N GLU A 884 10.18 41.95 -5.10
CA GLU A 884 10.29 42.10 -3.64
C GLU A 884 10.95 40.88 -2.95
N ALA A 885 10.82 39.71 -3.54
CA ALA A 885 11.33 38.45 -3.01
C ALA A 885 12.55 37.87 -3.76
N ARG A 886 13.18 38.70 -4.65
CA ARG A 886 14.30 38.25 -5.49
C ARG A 886 15.61 38.15 -4.71
N MET A 887 16.31 37.04 -4.86
CA MET A 887 17.71 36.87 -4.47
C MET A 887 18.59 37.35 -5.59
N SER A 888 19.13 38.60 -5.48
CA SER A 888 19.95 39.22 -6.54
C SER A 888 21.28 38.49 -6.72
N LYS A 889 21.88 37.98 -5.65
CA LYS A 889 23.11 37.22 -5.64
C LYS A 889 23.21 36.32 -4.42
N VAL A 890 23.81 35.10 -4.60
CA VAL A 890 24.14 34.19 -3.50
C VAL A 890 25.61 33.80 -3.60
N ILE A 891 26.42 34.11 -2.57
CA ILE A 891 27.86 33.82 -2.54
C ILE A 891 28.25 33.07 -1.29
N ILE A 892 29.40 32.39 -1.37
CA ILE A 892 30.07 31.77 -0.23
C ILE A 892 31.26 32.64 0.16
N GLN A 893 31.32 33.05 1.42
CA GLN A 893 32.34 33.92 1.95
C GLN A 893 33.03 33.29 3.16
N SER A 894 34.37 33.26 3.14
CA SER A 894 35.15 32.75 4.29
C SER A 894 35.21 33.82 5.40
N GLN A 895 34.85 33.46 6.61
CA GLN A 895 35.04 34.29 7.79
C GLN A 895 36.51 34.26 8.25
N ALA A 896 37.25 35.35 8.01
CA ALA A 896 38.55 35.55 8.64
C ALA A 896 38.33 35.74 10.16
N THR A 897 39.02 34.95 10.97
CA THR A 897 38.98 35.01 12.43
C THR A 897 39.53 36.38 12.85
N GLN A 898 38.69 37.28 13.38
CA GLN A 898 39.16 38.48 14.07
C GLN A 898 39.84 38.03 15.36
N SER A 899 41.15 38.09 15.40
CA SER A 899 41.95 37.99 16.62
C SER A 899 41.65 39.23 17.48
N THR A 900 41.01 39.03 18.59
CA THR A 900 40.85 40.01 19.66
C THR A 900 42.21 40.22 20.29
N THR A 901 42.96 41.26 19.87
CA THR A 901 44.03 41.83 20.65
C THR A 901 43.44 42.79 21.68
N SER A 902 43.44 42.38 22.93
CA SER A 902 43.19 43.27 24.08
C SER A 902 44.33 44.31 24.17
N PRO A 903 44.04 45.61 24.35
CA PRO A 903 45.08 46.56 24.60
C PRO A 903 45.60 46.40 26.03
N THR A 904 46.86 46.04 26.17
CA THR A 904 47.63 46.13 27.39
C THR A 904 47.83 47.60 27.79
N ASN A 905 47.18 48.03 28.83
CA ASN A 905 47.48 49.27 29.52
C ASN A 905 48.85 49.17 30.18
N THR A 906 49.83 49.88 29.61
CA THR A 906 51.08 50.25 30.33
C THR A 906 50.90 51.60 30.95
N SER A 907 50.67 51.65 32.27
CA SER A 907 50.85 52.82 33.07
C SER A 907 52.37 53.01 33.29
N SER A 908 52.92 54.06 32.70
CA SER A 908 54.26 54.61 33.12
C SER A 908 54.08 55.61 34.26
N THR A 909 54.60 55.23 35.40
CA THR A 909 54.94 56.19 36.49
C THR A 909 56.39 56.55 36.25
N GLY A 910 56.68 57.87 36.28
CA GLY A 910 57.93 58.47 36.35
C GLY A 910 57.83 59.96 36.02
#